data_9eaa6aa9cd799d43eea1644152cb46af
#
_entry.id   9eaa6aa9cd799d43eea1644152cb46af
#
_cell.length_a   1.000
_cell.length_b   1.000
_cell.length_c   1.000
_cell.angle_alpha   90.00
_cell.angle_beta   90.00
_cell.angle_gamma   90.00
#
_symmetry.space_group_name_H-M   'P 1'
#
loop_
_entity.id
_entity.type
_entity.pdbx_description
1 polymer ?
#
loop_
_entity_poly.entity_id
_entity_poly.type
_entity_poly.pdbx_seq_one_letter_code
_entity_poly.pdbx_strand_id
1 'polypeptide(L)'
;MIKRLKTLIVLVFVLLPFGLLSQTATLKGIVFDGEGNSVSGATVAYANQGVVTDRNGVYVLEIPAEKKVTVTFSFLSLKTVSFALTLAANEDYEFNPVMQADIEVFGELVLDVKKRKRIEGIQSFSPEMARKMVGGNSGVEAVLMSLPGVSGNNELSTQYAVRGGNYDENLVYVNEIEVYRPFLIRSGQQEGLSFVNSQMTANVDFSAGGFQAKYGDKLSSVLDITYRRPTDFEASVDLSLLGGQLTVGDKSEDGRFTALGSVRYRDNSLFVNAKETETNFRPRFTDLQSYLTYKVSNKLELGFLGTASINDYRYEPLTRQTNFGTIQDPRALLVFYEGQEVDQYRTVFGALKATYVISDNYTTKWMASAYQTAEQEHYDILAQYRLGEVNTSIGDENLGEVEFSEGIGSQLTHARNDLEALIVNINHRGQIQSGVHQVEYGLKYTNERIRDRVSEYEIIDSAGFSIRPPLVDFQNNQPYEAFDSPIVPFNASSGENDVVISRISGFAQWSYRDEWNNGELYLNAGVRAHNWQVDDGVNASVTQTVFSPRAQMSFKPFGSKDQLFRLSVGVYHQPPFYRELRNRQSEVVPQVKAQQSIHLVLGHDYSFNLWERPFTLNSEVFYKHLTDVNPYTLENVRLRYAALNNAVAYAYGLDMRLAGEFVPGTESWVSFGYLKTEENIDDRGFIFRPTDQRLKFGVLFQDYVPVMPDLKMYLNMVYNTGLPGGSPSYADPYDFQTRLPDYKRADLGISYDLVHDNKPGKGLLSSFKDFAVGVEIFNIFDVQNSITNTFVRDVYTKVQYAIPNYLTPRIFNLKLSAGF
;
A
#
# COMPACT_ATOMS: atom_id res chain seq x y z
N MET A 1 27.08 -10.30 48.10
CA MET A 1 27.37 -9.59 46.85
C MET A 1 26.70 -8.18 46.77
N ILE A 2 25.60 -7.96 47.45
CA ILE A 2 24.82 -6.68 47.40
C ILE A 2 25.41 -5.56 48.27
N LYS A 3 26.26 -5.87 49.30
CA LYS A 3 26.88 -4.89 50.16
C LYS A 3 28.11 -4.15 49.54
N ARG A 4 28.73 -4.75 48.50
CA ARG A 4 29.87 -4.12 47.81
C ARG A 4 29.48 -3.18 46.68
N LEU A 5 28.23 -3.26 46.20
CA LEU A 5 27.73 -2.39 45.15
C LEU A 5 27.28 -1.02 45.69
N LYS A 6 26.83 -0.95 46.95
CA LYS A 6 26.45 0.34 47.57
C LYS A 6 27.63 1.26 47.92
N THR A 7 28.80 0.71 48.18
CA THR A 7 30.01 1.45 48.51
C THR A 7 30.67 2.03 47.26
N LEU A 8 30.48 1.41 46.09
CA LEU A 8 31.01 1.92 44.83
C LEU A 8 30.21 3.13 44.30
N ILE A 9 28.88 3.15 44.54
CA ILE A 9 27.99 4.24 44.10
C ILE A 9 28.19 5.50 44.95
N VAL A 10 28.58 5.37 46.22
CA VAL A 10 28.87 6.55 47.10
C VAL A 10 30.24 7.14 46.79
N LEU A 11 31.22 6.36 46.31
CA LEU A 11 32.54 6.88 45.95
C LEU A 11 32.56 7.64 44.61
N VAL A 12 31.61 7.37 43.71
CA VAL A 12 31.46 8.11 42.43
C VAL A 12 30.81 9.49 42.63
N PHE A 13 30.06 9.69 43.70
CA PHE A 13 29.38 10.97 43.98
C PHE A 13 30.21 12.02 44.75
N VAL A 14 31.42 11.67 45.22
CA VAL A 14 32.27 12.58 46.02
C VAL A 14 33.42 13.20 45.20
N LEU A 15 33.59 12.78 43.92
CA LEU A 15 34.60 13.36 43.01
C LEU A 15 33.96 14.21 41.91
N LEU A 16 33.18 15.21 42.27
CA LEU A 16 32.72 16.31 41.41
C LEU A 16 33.20 17.65 41.98
N PRO A 17 33.41 18.61 41.17
CA PRO A 17 34.57 19.03 40.40
C PRO A 17 34.94 20.48 40.75
N PHE A 18 36.14 20.82 40.61
CA PHE A 18 36.51 22.22 40.35
C PHE A 18 36.16 22.52 38.90
N GLY A 19 35.07 23.23 38.66
CA GLY A 19 34.74 23.80 37.37
C GLY A 19 35.84 24.77 36.95
N LEU A 20 36.66 24.34 36.04
CA LEU A 20 37.40 25.24 35.17
C LEU A 20 36.32 26.01 34.36
N LEU A 21 36.11 27.29 34.71
CA LEU A 21 35.38 28.22 33.84
C LEU A 21 36.18 28.29 32.54
N SER A 22 35.78 27.50 31.55
CA SER A 22 36.33 27.62 30.21
C SER A 22 35.88 28.97 29.68
N GLN A 23 36.83 29.82 29.33
CA GLN A 23 36.51 31.06 28.64
C GLN A 23 35.94 30.70 27.28
N THR A 24 34.78 31.24 26.90
CA THR A 24 34.11 31.03 25.65
C THR A 24 34.29 32.23 24.73
N ALA A 25 34.20 31.99 23.44
CA ALA A 25 34.05 32.97 22.37
C ALA A 25 32.79 32.67 21.60
N THR A 26 32.17 33.66 21.00
CA THR A 26 30.94 33.51 20.20
C THR A 26 31.28 33.51 18.72
N LEU A 27 30.95 32.40 18.04
CA LEU A 27 31.01 32.30 16.59
C LEU A 27 29.60 32.47 16.03
N LYS A 28 29.38 33.46 15.17
CA LYS A 28 28.08 33.76 14.57
C LYS A 28 28.22 34.04 13.07
N GLY A 29 27.13 33.86 12.30
CA GLY A 29 27.13 34.19 10.88
C GLY A 29 25.96 33.57 10.16
N ILE A 30 26.03 33.62 8.84
CA ILE A 30 25.04 33.02 7.92
C ILE A 30 25.74 31.96 7.07
N VAL A 31 25.11 30.79 6.97
CA VAL A 31 25.57 29.72 6.07
C VAL A 31 24.97 29.95 4.72
N PHE A 32 25.77 29.99 3.65
CA PHE A 32 25.35 30.13 2.27
C PHE A 32 25.58 28.83 1.48
N ASP A 33 24.76 28.59 0.45
CA ASP A 33 25.04 27.59 -0.59
C ASP A 33 25.95 28.17 -1.71
N GLY A 34 26.31 27.32 -2.68
CA GLY A 34 27.15 27.72 -3.81
C GLY A 34 26.49 28.74 -4.76
N GLU A 35 25.19 28.95 -4.66
CA GLU A 35 24.42 29.95 -5.44
C GLU A 35 24.22 31.27 -4.67
N GLY A 36 24.69 31.33 -3.41
CA GLY A 36 24.59 32.51 -2.58
C GLY A 36 23.26 32.64 -1.79
N ASN A 37 22.44 31.59 -1.74
CA ASN A 37 21.25 31.57 -0.91
C ASN A 37 21.59 31.14 0.52
N SER A 38 20.87 31.66 1.51
CA SER A 38 21.07 31.25 2.93
C SER A 38 20.51 29.85 3.15
N VAL A 39 21.25 29.01 3.90
CA VAL A 39 20.90 27.61 4.18
C VAL A 39 20.24 27.50 5.55
N SER A 40 18.95 27.30 5.58
CA SER A 40 18.18 27.01 6.80
C SER A 40 18.29 25.54 7.19
N GLY A 41 18.46 25.24 8.47
CA GLY A 41 18.56 23.87 8.96
C GLY A 41 19.94 23.23 8.82
N ALA A 42 20.99 23.99 8.50
CA ALA A 42 22.37 23.52 8.52
C ALA A 42 22.85 23.31 9.95
N THR A 43 23.51 22.19 10.21
CA THR A 43 24.12 21.89 11.50
C THR A 43 25.52 22.51 11.56
N VAL A 44 25.77 23.33 12.59
CA VAL A 44 27.05 23.92 12.88
C VAL A 44 27.53 23.34 14.18
N ALA A 45 28.61 22.57 14.19
CA ALA A 45 29.01 21.77 15.33
C ALA A 45 30.52 21.79 15.55
N TYR A 46 30.95 21.71 16.83
CA TYR A 46 32.31 21.37 17.23
C TYR A 46 32.26 20.30 18.32
N ALA A 47 33.12 19.31 18.25
CA ALA A 47 33.10 18.15 19.16
C ALA A 47 31.67 17.58 19.31
N ASN A 48 31.10 17.59 20.51
CA ASN A 48 29.75 17.09 20.81
C ASN A 48 28.74 18.22 21.07
N GLN A 49 29.03 19.45 20.65
CA GLN A 49 28.13 20.59 20.78
C GLN A 49 27.86 21.18 19.41
N GLY A 50 26.63 21.61 19.19
CA GLY A 50 26.26 22.21 17.93
C GLY A 50 24.92 22.94 17.98
N VAL A 51 24.69 23.76 16.97
CA VAL A 51 23.45 24.51 16.75
C VAL A 51 22.98 24.28 15.32
N VAL A 52 21.71 24.56 15.08
CA VAL A 52 21.12 24.48 13.74
C VAL A 52 20.83 25.91 13.28
N THR A 53 21.08 26.21 12.00
CA THR A 53 20.78 27.52 11.43
C THR A 53 19.27 27.78 11.39
N ASP A 54 18.88 29.01 11.67
CA ASP A 54 17.47 29.43 11.61
C ASP A 54 16.94 29.55 10.17
N ARG A 55 15.68 30.02 9.98
CA ARG A 55 15.05 30.20 8.69
C ARG A 55 15.81 31.13 7.73
N ASN A 56 16.66 32.00 8.26
CA ASN A 56 17.47 32.92 7.48
C ASN A 56 18.92 32.43 7.30
N GLY A 57 19.20 31.18 7.70
CA GLY A 57 20.54 30.60 7.65
C GLY A 57 21.47 31.08 8.75
N VAL A 58 20.98 31.85 9.75
CA VAL A 58 21.78 32.45 10.83
C VAL A 58 22.07 31.41 11.91
N TYR A 59 23.31 31.42 12.41
CA TYR A 59 23.73 30.62 13.55
C TYR A 59 24.49 31.43 14.57
N VAL A 60 24.46 31.01 15.84
CA VAL A 60 25.25 31.49 16.93
C VAL A 60 25.72 30.30 17.75
N LEU A 61 27.05 30.11 17.85
CA LEU A 61 27.65 28.96 18.51
C LEU A 61 28.72 29.45 19.51
N GLU A 62 28.63 29.05 20.76
CA GLU A 62 29.69 29.28 21.74
C GLU A 62 30.76 28.20 21.61
N ILE A 63 32.02 28.61 21.47
CA ILE A 63 33.18 27.72 21.38
C ILE A 63 34.23 28.08 22.43
N PRO A 64 35.09 27.13 22.86
CA PRO A 64 36.17 27.41 23.76
C PRO A 64 37.15 28.44 23.18
N ALA A 65 37.45 29.47 23.96
CA ALA A 65 38.44 30.49 23.59
C ALA A 65 39.90 30.01 23.82
N GLU A 66 40.86 30.66 23.16
CA GLU A 66 42.30 30.40 23.22
C GLU A 66 42.75 28.98 22.92
N LYS A 67 41.84 28.20 22.29
CA LYS A 67 42.07 26.82 21.87
C LYS A 67 41.70 26.67 20.39
N LYS A 68 42.51 25.91 19.67
CA LYS A 68 42.19 25.57 18.29
C LYS A 68 40.97 24.63 18.27
N VAL A 69 39.84 25.11 17.72
CA VAL A 69 38.59 24.39 17.60
C VAL A 69 38.28 24.18 16.12
N THR A 70 37.95 22.96 15.72
CA THR A 70 37.44 22.69 14.36
C THR A 70 35.92 22.74 14.39
N VAL A 71 35.35 23.71 13.70
CA VAL A 71 33.90 23.85 13.52
C VAL A 71 33.50 23.25 12.19
N THR A 72 32.50 22.40 12.19
CA THR A 72 32.01 21.69 11.04
C THR A 72 30.61 22.19 10.70
N PHE A 73 30.40 22.51 9.43
CA PHE A 73 29.13 22.89 8.85
C PHE A 73 28.66 21.76 7.98
N SER A 74 27.49 21.22 8.27
CA SER A 74 26.89 20.11 7.52
C SER A 74 25.42 20.38 7.21
N PHE A 75 25.01 20.01 6.01
CA PHE A 75 23.62 20.10 5.57
C PHE A 75 23.34 18.98 4.57
N LEU A 76 22.12 18.46 4.57
CA LEU A 76 21.72 17.45 3.62
C LEU A 76 21.82 18.00 2.20
N SER A 77 22.57 17.34 1.32
CA SER A 77 22.88 17.75 -0.05
C SER A 77 23.97 18.81 -0.24
N LEU A 78 24.61 19.28 0.81
CA LEU A 78 25.76 20.16 0.67
C LEU A 78 27.02 19.50 1.23
N LYS A 79 28.16 19.77 0.60
CA LYS A 79 29.44 19.23 1.01
C LYS A 79 29.81 19.77 2.38
N THR A 80 30.01 18.88 3.33
CA THR A 80 30.43 19.24 4.69
C THR A 80 31.74 20.00 4.62
N VAL A 81 31.78 21.17 5.22
CA VAL A 81 32.97 22.02 5.31
C VAL A 81 33.40 22.17 6.76
N SER A 82 34.71 22.13 7.01
CA SER A 82 35.25 22.27 8.34
C SER A 82 36.34 23.32 8.35
N PHE A 83 36.31 24.20 9.37
CA PHE A 83 37.25 25.27 9.54
C PHE A 83 37.85 25.21 10.95
N ALA A 84 39.17 25.36 11.02
CA ALA A 84 39.88 25.42 12.29
C ALA A 84 40.04 26.87 12.70
N LEU A 85 39.47 27.23 13.84
CA LEU A 85 39.47 28.59 14.39
C LEU A 85 40.14 28.60 15.76
N THR A 86 40.76 29.73 16.08
CA THR A 86 41.28 30.03 17.43
C THR A 86 40.85 31.44 17.74
N LEU A 87 39.90 31.63 18.67
CA LEU A 87 39.33 32.93 19.03
C LEU A 87 39.79 33.33 20.41
N ALA A 88 39.91 34.65 20.66
CA ALA A 88 40.25 35.19 21.97
C ALA A 88 39.06 35.06 22.95
N ALA A 89 39.31 35.17 24.25
CA ALA A 89 38.26 35.14 25.26
C ALA A 89 37.26 36.29 25.09
N ASN A 90 35.96 35.98 25.07
CA ASN A 90 34.83 36.90 24.81
C ASN A 90 34.87 37.58 23.43
N GLU A 91 35.56 37.01 22.46
CA GLU A 91 35.54 37.48 21.08
C GLU A 91 34.23 37.09 20.39
N ASP A 92 33.59 38.04 19.76
CA ASP A 92 32.46 37.88 18.84
C ASP A 92 33.00 37.82 17.40
N TYR A 93 33.10 36.63 16.84
CA TYR A 93 33.64 36.44 15.49
C TYR A 93 32.53 36.12 14.50
N GLU A 94 32.42 36.92 13.45
CA GLU A 94 31.46 36.67 12.36
C GLU A 94 32.13 35.87 11.25
N PHE A 95 31.51 34.75 10.91
CA PHE A 95 31.98 33.84 9.86
C PHE A 95 30.82 33.33 9.01
N ASN A 96 30.90 33.57 7.70
CA ASN A 96 29.85 33.25 6.74
C ASN A 96 30.38 32.18 5.75
N PRO A 97 30.28 30.87 6.07
CA PRO A 97 30.78 29.82 5.20
C PRO A 97 29.87 29.63 3.98
N VAL A 98 30.48 29.28 2.84
CA VAL A 98 29.80 28.87 1.64
C VAL A 98 29.97 27.35 1.49
N MET A 99 28.86 26.62 1.44
CA MET A 99 28.85 25.18 1.26
C MET A 99 28.53 24.85 -0.20
N GLN A 100 29.38 24.09 -0.86
CA GLN A 100 29.15 23.62 -2.23
C GLN A 100 28.19 22.44 -2.23
N ALA A 101 27.42 22.26 -3.31
CA ALA A 101 26.61 21.06 -3.49
C ALA A 101 27.48 19.80 -3.40
N ASP A 102 27.04 18.84 -2.60
CA ASP A 102 27.74 17.56 -2.47
C ASP A 102 27.36 16.66 -3.65
N ILE A 103 28.23 16.65 -4.66
CA ILE A 103 28.07 15.81 -5.86
C ILE A 103 28.69 14.42 -5.59
N GLU A 104 28.56 13.90 -4.39
CA GLU A 104 28.87 12.50 -4.18
C GLU A 104 27.73 11.64 -4.73
N VAL A 105 28.09 10.69 -5.57
CA VAL A 105 27.32 9.83 -6.48
C VAL A 105 26.15 9.05 -5.82
N PHE A 106 25.94 9.16 -4.54
CA PHE A 106 24.90 8.47 -3.77
C PHE A 106 23.94 9.38 -3.02
N GLY A 107 24.13 10.69 -3.07
CA GLY A 107 23.22 11.68 -2.47
C GLY A 107 22.34 12.35 -3.52
N GLU A 108 21.22 11.74 -3.90
CA GLU A 108 20.21 12.39 -4.74
C GLU A 108 19.68 13.65 -4.03
N LEU A 109 19.78 14.79 -4.69
CA LEU A 109 19.13 16.03 -4.28
C LEU A 109 17.61 15.84 -4.22
N VAL A 110 17.06 15.71 -3.03
CA VAL A 110 15.65 15.34 -2.79
C VAL A 110 14.66 16.29 -3.48
N LEU A 111 15.00 17.58 -3.59
CA LEU A 111 14.13 18.59 -4.24
C LEU A 111 14.13 18.46 -5.77
N ASP A 112 15.27 18.22 -6.39
CA ASP A 112 15.38 18.06 -7.84
C ASP A 112 14.73 16.74 -8.30
N VAL A 113 14.85 15.71 -7.47
CA VAL A 113 14.19 14.42 -7.69
C VAL A 113 12.67 14.53 -7.64
N LYS A 114 12.09 15.25 -6.68
CA LYS A 114 10.63 15.47 -6.63
C LYS A 114 10.13 16.24 -7.84
N LYS A 115 10.85 17.29 -8.28
CA LYS A 115 10.52 18.04 -9.50
C LYS A 115 10.60 17.15 -10.74
N ARG A 116 11.64 16.32 -10.85
CA ARG A 116 11.81 15.40 -11.97
C ARG A 116 10.68 14.37 -12.01
N LYS A 117 10.34 13.75 -10.90
CA LYS A 117 9.27 12.74 -10.80
C LYS A 117 7.90 13.33 -11.20
N ARG A 118 7.60 14.55 -10.76
CA ARG A 118 6.37 15.24 -11.17
C ARG A 118 6.29 15.42 -12.70
N ILE A 119 7.39 15.76 -13.35
CA ILE A 119 7.49 15.86 -14.82
C ILE A 119 7.25 14.50 -15.48
N GLU A 120 7.71 13.41 -14.88
CA GLU A 120 7.51 12.03 -15.35
C GLU A 120 6.10 11.47 -15.07
N GLY A 121 5.19 12.25 -14.47
CA GLY A 121 3.83 11.82 -14.12
C GLY A 121 3.78 10.93 -12.87
N ILE A 122 4.80 11.00 -12.03
CA ILE A 122 4.89 10.27 -10.78
C ILE A 122 4.51 11.20 -9.62
N GLN A 123 3.58 10.75 -8.79
CA GLN A 123 3.20 11.43 -7.56
C GLN A 123 4.06 10.91 -6.41
N SER A 124 4.80 11.80 -5.75
CA SER A 124 5.63 11.44 -4.59
C SER A 124 4.96 11.90 -3.31
N PHE A 125 4.93 11.03 -2.31
CA PHE A 125 4.32 11.30 -1.00
C PHE A 125 5.35 11.20 0.11
N SER A 126 5.16 12.03 1.14
CA SER A 126 5.94 11.90 2.36
C SER A 126 5.61 10.58 3.07
N PRO A 127 6.60 9.79 3.48
CA PRO A 127 6.37 8.58 4.25
C PRO A 127 5.74 8.87 5.62
N GLU A 128 5.89 10.07 6.13
CA GLU A 128 5.28 10.50 7.38
C GLU A 128 3.75 10.45 7.31
N MET A 129 3.17 10.75 6.13
CA MET A 129 1.73 10.61 5.90
C MET A 129 1.26 9.17 6.11
N ALA A 130 2.03 8.19 5.62
CA ALA A 130 1.70 6.78 5.80
C ALA A 130 1.86 6.32 7.26
N ARG A 131 2.85 6.86 8.00
CA ARG A 131 3.07 6.55 9.44
C ARG A 131 1.96 7.11 10.32
N LYS A 132 1.42 8.27 9.95
CA LYS A 132 0.36 8.98 10.68
C LYS A 132 -1.05 8.65 10.18
N MET A 133 -1.16 7.78 9.18
CA MET A 133 -2.45 7.38 8.63
C MET A 133 -3.31 6.70 9.70
N VAL A 134 -4.52 7.18 9.84
CA VAL A 134 -5.53 6.63 10.75
C VAL A 134 -6.43 5.67 9.98
N GLY A 135 -6.72 4.54 10.55
CA GLY A 135 -7.58 3.53 9.95
C GLY A 135 -7.21 2.10 10.32
N GLY A 136 -8.08 1.19 10.04
CA GLY A 136 -7.93 -0.22 10.36
C GLY A 136 -6.70 -0.87 9.72
N ASN A 137 -6.29 -0.42 8.56
CA ASN A 137 -5.07 -0.85 7.87
C ASN A 137 -4.20 0.37 7.53
N SER A 138 -3.60 0.96 8.56
CA SER A 138 -2.72 2.12 8.40
C SER A 138 -1.45 1.74 7.62
N GLY A 139 -1.02 2.58 6.68
CA GLY A 139 0.16 2.34 5.86
C GLY A 139 0.11 3.07 4.53
N VAL A 140 1.01 2.72 3.62
CA VAL A 140 1.11 3.36 2.30
C VAL A 140 -0.14 3.13 1.47
N GLU A 141 -0.70 1.92 1.47
CA GLU A 141 -1.90 1.58 0.71
C GLU A 141 -3.13 2.38 1.18
N ALA A 142 -3.24 2.64 2.48
CA ALA A 142 -4.31 3.47 3.02
C ALA A 142 -4.20 4.92 2.53
N VAL A 143 -2.99 5.46 2.41
CA VAL A 143 -2.75 6.77 1.77
C VAL A 143 -3.18 6.73 0.31
N LEU A 144 -2.81 5.69 -0.44
CA LEU A 144 -3.21 5.55 -1.84
C LEU A 144 -4.73 5.49 -1.99
N MET A 145 -5.44 4.82 -1.09
CA MET A 145 -6.91 4.75 -1.12
C MET A 145 -7.59 6.09 -0.89
N SER A 146 -6.90 7.13 -0.41
CA SER A 146 -7.42 8.50 -0.35
C SER A 146 -7.22 9.30 -1.64
N LEU A 147 -6.46 8.77 -2.62
CA LEU A 147 -6.21 9.41 -3.91
C LEU A 147 -7.39 9.22 -4.87
N PRO A 148 -7.58 10.14 -5.83
CA PRO A 148 -8.53 9.92 -6.90
C PRO A 148 -8.07 8.75 -7.78
N GLY A 149 -9.01 8.08 -8.45
CA GLY A 149 -8.70 6.94 -9.33
C GLY A 149 -8.23 5.67 -8.64
N VAL A 150 -7.99 5.69 -7.31
CA VAL A 150 -7.66 4.50 -6.51
C VAL A 150 -8.86 4.14 -5.66
N SER A 151 -9.34 2.92 -5.74
CA SER A 151 -10.56 2.47 -5.06
C SER A 151 -10.37 1.18 -4.27
N GLY A 152 -11.18 1.05 -3.23
CA GLY A 152 -11.31 -0.14 -2.39
C GLY A 152 -12.57 0.01 -1.55
N ASN A 153 -13.18 -1.11 -1.20
CA ASN A 153 -14.38 -1.16 -0.37
C ASN A 153 -14.16 -1.94 0.93
N ASN A 154 -12.91 -2.25 1.23
CA ASN A 154 -12.54 -3.04 2.39
C ASN A 154 -11.37 -2.38 3.10
N GLU A 155 -11.65 -1.81 4.27
CA GLU A 155 -10.68 -1.11 5.10
C GLU A 155 -9.65 -2.00 5.79
N LEU A 156 -9.86 -3.31 5.77
CA LEU A 156 -8.95 -4.30 6.35
C LEU A 156 -8.00 -4.89 5.33
N SER A 157 -8.26 -4.63 4.05
CA SER A 157 -7.46 -5.11 2.93
C SER A 157 -6.35 -4.12 2.56
N THR A 158 -5.22 -4.65 2.11
CA THR A 158 -4.13 -3.89 1.45
C THR A 158 -4.33 -3.80 -0.06
N GLN A 159 -5.35 -4.47 -0.59
CA GLN A 159 -5.67 -4.47 -2.01
C GLN A 159 -6.32 -3.15 -2.41
N TYR A 160 -5.93 -2.63 -3.55
CA TYR A 160 -6.51 -1.44 -4.16
C TYR A 160 -6.64 -1.62 -5.67
N ALA A 161 -7.71 -1.11 -6.22
CA ALA A 161 -7.97 -1.05 -7.65
C ALA A 161 -7.61 0.34 -8.18
N VAL A 162 -7.08 0.43 -9.41
CA VAL A 162 -6.67 1.70 -10.01
C VAL A 162 -7.28 1.86 -11.38
N ARG A 163 -8.08 2.93 -11.55
CA ARG A 163 -8.69 3.30 -12.82
C ARG A 163 -9.35 2.12 -13.54
N GLY A 164 -10.18 1.40 -12.81
CA GLY A 164 -10.95 0.25 -13.33
C GLY A 164 -10.17 -1.05 -13.48
N GLY A 165 -8.89 -1.07 -13.14
CA GLY A 165 -8.13 -2.30 -13.07
C GLY A 165 -8.25 -2.99 -11.73
N ASN A 166 -8.02 -4.29 -11.73
CA ASN A 166 -8.02 -5.11 -10.52
C ASN A 166 -6.73 -4.91 -9.70
N TYR A 167 -6.72 -5.35 -8.45
CA TYR A 167 -5.53 -5.26 -7.58
C TYR A 167 -4.33 -6.06 -8.13
N ASP A 168 -4.56 -7.14 -8.89
CA ASP A 168 -3.51 -7.92 -9.54
C ASP A 168 -2.83 -7.18 -10.71
N GLU A 169 -3.40 -6.08 -11.17
CA GLU A 169 -2.88 -5.24 -12.24
C GLU A 169 -1.91 -4.14 -11.75
N ASN A 170 -1.59 -4.13 -10.46
CA ASN A 170 -0.70 -3.14 -9.85
C ASN A 170 0.69 -3.70 -9.60
N LEU A 171 1.72 -2.92 -9.93
CA LEU A 171 3.12 -3.21 -9.62
C LEU A 171 3.52 -2.60 -8.28
N VAL A 172 4.29 -3.34 -7.50
CA VAL A 172 4.92 -2.83 -6.29
C VAL A 172 6.41 -3.11 -6.36
N TYR A 173 7.21 -2.06 -6.19
CA TYR A 173 8.65 -2.14 -6.05
C TYR A 173 9.09 -1.64 -4.68
N VAL A 174 10.09 -2.29 -4.09
CA VAL A 174 10.83 -1.79 -2.94
C VAL A 174 12.30 -1.77 -3.30
N ASN A 175 12.91 -0.58 -3.28
CA ASN A 175 14.30 -0.38 -3.70
C ASN A 175 14.61 -0.91 -5.12
N GLU A 176 13.67 -0.72 -6.06
CA GLU A 176 13.70 -1.19 -7.46
C GLU A 176 13.53 -2.71 -7.63
N ILE A 177 13.27 -3.45 -6.55
CA ILE A 177 13.03 -4.88 -6.54
C ILE A 177 11.52 -5.13 -6.50
N GLU A 178 11.01 -5.92 -7.45
CA GLU A 178 9.61 -6.29 -7.52
C GLU A 178 9.21 -7.19 -6.35
N VAL A 179 8.06 -6.90 -5.76
CA VAL A 179 7.51 -7.61 -4.62
C VAL A 179 6.27 -8.38 -5.02
N TYR A 180 6.13 -9.57 -4.51
CA TYR A 180 5.02 -10.48 -4.79
C TYR A 180 4.05 -10.55 -3.61
N ARG A 181 2.81 -10.91 -3.89
CA ARG A 181 1.76 -11.18 -2.91
C ARG A 181 1.45 -12.67 -2.87
N PRO A 182 0.89 -13.19 -1.77
CA PRO A 182 0.39 -14.56 -1.72
C PRO A 182 -0.59 -14.88 -2.85
N PHE A 183 -0.57 -16.12 -3.33
CA PHE A 183 -1.38 -16.57 -4.47
C PHE A 183 -2.80 -16.99 -4.10
N LEU A 184 -2.93 -17.75 -3.00
CA LEU A 184 -4.23 -18.08 -2.43
C LEU A 184 -4.62 -16.95 -1.50
N ILE A 185 -5.76 -16.38 -1.60
CA ILE A 185 -6.28 -15.42 -0.63
C ILE A 185 -7.77 -15.65 -0.60
N ARG A 186 -8.21 -16.56 0.26
CA ARG A 186 -9.62 -16.78 0.49
C ARG A 186 -10.21 -15.73 1.41
N SER A 187 -9.54 -15.43 2.49
CA SER A 187 -10.03 -14.45 3.45
C SER A 187 -9.89 -13.01 2.92
N GLY A 188 -10.37 -12.71 1.75
CA GLY A 188 -10.33 -11.37 1.15
C GLY A 188 -10.92 -10.25 2.01
N GLN A 189 -11.22 -10.56 3.25
CA GLN A 189 -11.45 -9.61 4.31
C GLN A 189 -10.13 -9.01 4.80
N GLN A 190 -9.01 -9.79 4.79
CA GLN A 190 -7.71 -9.33 5.28
C GLN A 190 -6.58 -10.16 4.65
N GLU A 191 -5.65 -9.52 3.95
CA GLU A 191 -4.50 -10.20 3.33
C GLU A 191 -3.22 -10.15 4.18
N GLY A 192 -3.33 -9.71 5.41
CA GLY A 192 -2.19 -9.56 6.30
C GLY A 192 -1.57 -8.17 6.29
N LEU A 193 -0.34 -8.09 6.77
CA LEU A 193 0.45 -6.86 6.73
C LEU A 193 0.90 -6.58 5.29
N SER A 194 0.85 -5.31 4.88
CA SER A 194 1.50 -4.89 3.64
C SER A 194 2.98 -5.26 3.66
N PHE A 195 3.53 -5.67 2.51
CA PHE A 195 4.98 -5.80 2.36
C PHE A 195 5.68 -4.48 2.67
N VAL A 196 5.09 -3.36 2.25
CA VAL A 196 5.65 -2.04 2.51
C VAL A 196 5.57 -1.69 3.98
N ASN A 197 6.73 -1.45 4.59
CA ASN A 197 6.81 -0.99 5.96
C ASN A 197 7.00 0.53 6.01
N SER A 198 5.99 1.26 6.48
CA SER A 198 6.00 2.72 6.50
C SER A 198 7.11 3.32 7.38
N GLN A 199 7.52 2.63 8.46
CA GLN A 199 8.63 3.07 9.32
C GLN A 199 10.01 2.91 8.65
N MET A 200 10.14 1.98 7.71
CA MET A 200 11.36 1.80 6.92
C MET A 200 11.40 2.68 5.66
N THR A 201 10.29 3.32 5.30
CA THR A 201 10.13 4.04 4.04
C THR A 201 10.74 5.46 4.10
N ALA A 202 11.52 5.82 3.08
CA ALA A 202 12.04 7.16 2.82
C ALA A 202 11.24 7.93 1.78
N ASN A 203 10.68 7.22 0.78
CA ASN A 203 9.91 7.84 -0.28
C ASN A 203 8.87 6.87 -0.84
N VAL A 204 7.73 7.42 -1.22
CA VAL A 204 6.60 6.72 -1.85
C VAL A 204 6.31 7.38 -3.17
N ASP A 205 6.48 6.66 -4.27
CA ASP A 205 6.21 7.10 -5.62
C ASP A 205 5.07 6.29 -6.21
N PHE A 206 4.07 6.97 -6.75
CA PHE A 206 2.89 6.33 -7.31
C PHE A 206 2.56 6.88 -8.69
N SER A 207 2.22 5.98 -9.61
CA SER A 207 1.69 6.34 -10.93
C SER A 207 0.42 5.53 -11.23
N ALA A 208 -0.69 6.21 -11.48
CA ALA A 208 -1.99 5.62 -11.76
C ALA A 208 -2.21 5.28 -13.25
N GLY A 209 -1.15 4.93 -13.98
CA GLY A 209 -1.18 4.62 -15.41
C GLY A 209 -0.30 5.57 -16.23
N GLY A 210 -0.12 5.25 -17.51
CA GLY A 210 0.77 6.04 -18.38
C GLY A 210 2.26 5.94 -18.02
N PHE A 211 2.67 4.97 -17.22
CA PHE A 211 4.04 4.82 -16.71
C PHE A 211 5.04 4.35 -17.78
N GLN A 212 6.31 4.67 -17.58
CA GLN A 212 7.43 4.43 -18.50
C GLN A 212 7.72 2.95 -18.75
N ALA A 213 8.48 2.63 -19.82
CA ALA A 213 8.84 1.27 -20.22
C ALA A 213 9.73 0.54 -19.19
N LYS A 214 10.47 1.25 -18.35
CA LYS A 214 11.27 0.67 -17.25
C LYS A 214 10.45 -0.09 -16.23
N TYR A 215 9.19 0.27 -16.06
CA TYR A 215 8.25 -0.43 -15.18
C TYR A 215 7.58 -1.59 -15.93
N GLY A 216 7.40 -2.70 -15.22
CA GLY A 216 7.09 -3.99 -15.80
C GLY A 216 5.66 -4.16 -16.29
N ASP A 217 5.23 -5.32 -16.26
CA ASP A 217 4.25 -6.05 -17.05
C ASP A 217 2.91 -6.11 -16.30
N LYS A 218 2.31 -4.94 -16.03
CA LYS A 218 1.00 -4.76 -15.39
C LYS A 218 0.20 -3.67 -16.11
N LEU A 219 -1.13 -3.66 -15.89
CA LEU A 219 -2.06 -2.84 -16.67
C LEU A 219 -2.52 -1.57 -15.97
N SER A 220 -2.31 -1.41 -14.66
CA SER A 220 -3.01 -0.34 -13.94
C SER A 220 -2.12 0.67 -13.25
N SER A 221 -1.25 0.28 -12.34
CA SER A 221 -0.44 1.24 -11.60
C SER A 221 0.95 0.72 -11.23
N VAL A 222 1.77 1.66 -10.80
CA VAL A 222 3.10 1.38 -10.20
C VAL A 222 3.20 2.09 -8.87
N LEU A 223 3.58 1.34 -7.84
CA LEU A 223 3.99 1.82 -6.54
C LEU A 223 5.48 1.51 -6.38
N ASP A 224 6.31 2.55 -6.29
CA ASP A 224 7.76 2.43 -6.15
C ASP A 224 8.20 3.02 -4.81
N ILE A 225 8.70 2.17 -3.93
CA ILE A 225 9.05 2.49 -2.56
C ILE A 225 10.56 2.48 -2.41
N THR A 226 11.08 3.49 -1.77
CA THR A 226 12.49 3.54 -1.35
C THR A 226 12.57 3.45 0.17
N TYR A 227 13.30 2.46 0.70
CA TYR A 227 13.58 2.38 2.13
C TYR A 227 14.69 3.34 2.53
N ARG A 228 14.58 3.88 3.72
CA ARG A 228 15.54 4.83 4.28
C ARG A 228 16.85 4.14 4.68
N ARG A 229 17.88 4.93 4.76
CA ARG A 229 19.20 4.53 5.28
C ARG A 229 19.45 5.30 6.56
N PRO A 230 19.69 4.63 7.66
CA PRO A 230 20.03 5.31 8.91
C PRO A 230 21.30 6.15 8.75
N THR A 231 21.29 7.33 9.35
CA THR A 231 22.47 8.21 9.43
C THR A 231 23.20 8.09 10.77
N ASP A 232 22.46 7.69 11.80
CA ASP A 232 22.93 7.44 13.16
C ASP A 232 22.11 6.29 13.75
N PHE A 233 22.45 5.89 14.99
CA PHE A 233 21.60 4.95 15.72
C PHE A 233 20.22 5.56 15.96
N GLU A 234 19.20 4.81 15.63
CA GLU A 234 17.81 5.15 15.82
C GLU A 234 16.99 3.92 16.16
N ALA A 235 16.03 4.08 17.04
CA ALA A 235 15.05 3.05 17.33
C ALA A 235 13.67 3.69 17.47
N SER A 236 12.64 3.03 16.95
CA SER A 236 11.24 3.45 17.11
C SER A 236 10.36 2.29 17.52
N VAL A 237 9.45 2.59 18.44
CA VAL A 237 8.44 1.66 18.93
C VAL A 237 7.06 2.28 18.73
N ASP A 238 6.19 1.59 17.99
CA ASP A 238 4.79 1.94 17.88
C ASP A 238 3.96 0.81 18.50
N LEU A 239 3.06 1.16 19.40
CA LEU A 239 2.16 0.24 20.07
C LEU A 239 0.72 0.71 19.91
N SER A 240 -0.19 -0.23 19.71
CA SER A 240 -1.63 0.03 19.69
C SER A 240 -2.39 -1.17 20.24
N LEU A 241 -3.71 -1.02 20.43
CA LEU A 241 -4.56 -2.16 20.82
C LEU A 241 -4.61 -3.27 19.75
N LEU A 242 -4.22 -2.94 18.51
CA LEU A 242 -4.19 -3.88 17.39
C LEU A 242 -2.84 -4.56 17.20
N GLY A 243 -1.81 -4.17 17.93
CA GLY A 243 -0.47 -4.73 17.80
C GLY A 243 0.65 -3.74 18.01
N GLY A 244 1.85 -4.09 17.56
CA GLY A 244 3.01 -3.24 17.73
C GLY A 244 4.08 -3.45 16.67
N GLN A 245 4.99 -2.49 16.62
CA GLN A 245 6.13 -2.48 15.71
C GLN A 245 7.36 -1.95 16.43
N LEU A 246 8.49 -2.59 16.20
CA LEU A 246 9.82 -2.13 16.59
C LEU A 246 10.65 -1.96 15.32
N THR A 247 11.27 -0.81 15.15
CA THR A 247 12.21 -0.56 14.06
C THR A 247 13.51 -0.05 14.63
N VAL A 248 14.62 -0.62 14.20
CA VAL A 248 15.98 -0.23 14.64
C VAL A 248 16.84 0.01 13.41
N GLY A 249 17.58 1.08 13.43
CA GLY A 249 18.52 1.43 12.39
C GLY A 249 19.85 1.90 12.95
N ASP A 250 20.93 1.62 12.23
CA ASP A 250 22.28 2.07 12.61
C ASP A 250 23.20 2.16 11.39
N LYS A 251 24.29 2.90 11.58
CA LYS A 251 25.33 3.09 10.58
C LYS A 251 26.70 2.88 11.24
N SER A 252 27.61 2.19 10.54
CA SER A 252 28.98 2.02 11.02
C SER A 252 29.72 3.36 11.12
N GLU A 253 30.70 3.46 12.01
CA GLU A 253 31.50 4.68 12.23
C GLU A 253 32.17 5.19 10.94
N ASP A 254 32.62 4.28 10.06
CA ASP A 254 33.22 4.61 8.76
C ASP A 254 32.16 4.99 7.69
N GLY A 255 30.86 4.92 8.03
CA GLY A 255 29.75 5.23 7.13
C GLY A 255 29.54 4.27 5.97
N ARG A 256 30.26 3.15 5.92
CA ARG A 256 30.18 2.19 4.81
C ARG A 256 29.03 1.23 4.94
N PHE A 257 28.67 0.84 6.14
CA PHE A 257 27.61 -0.12 6.38
C PHE A 257 26.42 0.58 7.05
N THR A 258 25.20 0.33 6.52
CA THR A 258 23.95 0.72 7.18
C THR A 258 23.06 -0.50 7.35
N ALA A 259 22.40 -0.58 8.48
CA ALA A 259 21.44 -1.63 8.79
C ALA A 259 20.13 -1.02 9.26
N LEU A 260 19.02 -1.44 8.70
CA LEU A 260 17.68 -1.09 9.12
C LEU A 260 16.86 -2.37 9.24
N GLY A 261 16.28 -2.61 10.42
CA GLY A 261 15.46 -3.78 10.70
C GLY A 261 14.15 -3.40 11.37
N SER A 262 13.12 -4.18 11.12
CA SER A 262 11.80 -3.98 11.74
C SER A 262 11.11 -5.30 12.00
N VAL A 263 10.44 -5.40 13.15
CA VAL A 263 9.52 -6.48 13.49
C VAL A 263 8.14 -5.88 13.69
N ARG A 264 7.13 -6.47 13.05
CA ARG A 264 5.73 -6.08 13.20
C ARG A 264 4.89 -7.26 13.68
N TYR A 265 4.01 -6.99 14.61
CA TYR A 265 2.94 -7.90 15.02
C TYR A 265 1.61 -7.16 14.98
N ARG A 266 0.58 -7.84 14.47
CA ARG A 266 -0.77 -7.30 14.41
C ARG A 266 -1.78 -8.40 14.67
N ASP A 267 -2.77 -8.10 15.51
CA ASP A 267 -3.94 -8.93 15.79
C ASP A 267 -5.20 -8.10 15.55
N ASN A 268 -5.91 -8.39 14.49
CA ASN A 268 -7.14 -7.68 14.14
C ASN A 268 -8.39 -8.27 14.80
N SER A 269 -8.25 -9.24 15.71
CA SER A 269 -9.39 -9.90 16.36
C SER A 269 -10.31 -8.91 17.08
N LEU A 270 -9.73 -7.89 17.73
CA LEU A 270 -10.51 -6.82 18.38
C LEU A 270 -11.34 -6.03 17.37
N PHE A 271 -10.85 -5.90 16.16
CA PHE A 271 -11.48 -5.13 15.09
C PHE A 271 -12.68 -5.84 14.49
N VAL A 272 -12.55 -7.15 14.27
CA VAL A 272 -13.55 -7.95 13.55
C VAL A 272 -14.55 -8.65 14.46
N ASN A 273 -14.23 -8.82 15.74
CA ASN A 273 -15.12 -9.46 16.73
C ASN A 273 -15.88 -8.43 17.60
N ALA A 274 -16.07 -7.22 17.10
CA ALA A 274 -16.92 -6.26 17.81
C ALA A 274 -18.34 -6.82 17.94
N LYS A 275 -19.01 -6.46 19.02
CA LYS A 275 -20.31 -7.02 19.44
C LYS A 275 -21.39 -7.08 18.32
N GLU A 276 -21.28 -6.21 17.32
CA GLU A 276 -22.24 -6.12 16.22
C GLU A 276 -21.96 -7.09 15.06
N THR A 277 -20.76 -7.66 14.97
CA THR A 277 -20.39 -8.59 13.91
C THR A 277 -20.55 -10.05 14.31
N GLU A 278 -20.63 -10.34 15.62
CA GLU A 278 -20.83 -11.68 16.19
C GLU A 278 -20.02 -12.79 15.49
N THR A 279 -18.73 -12.54 15.28
CA THR A 279 -17.84 -13.50 14.65
C THR A 279 -16.72 -13.90 15.62
N ASN A 280 -16.20 -15.12 15.51
CA ASN A 280 -14.97 -15.54 16.18
C ASN A 280 -13.85 -15.65 15.14
N PHE A 281 -13.44 -14.50 14.61
CA PHE A 281 -12.40 -14.41 13.61
C PHE A 281 -11.11 -13.86 14.23
N ARG A 282 -9.99 -14.57 14.03
CA ARG A 282 -8.70 -14.26 14.65
C ARG A 282 -7.59 -14.14 13.61
N PRO A 283 -7.52 -13.01 12.88
CA PRO A 283 -6.44 -12.75 11.95
C PRO A 283 -5.22 -12.20 12.68
N ARG A 284 -4.10 -12.89 12.58
CA ARG A 284 -2.82 -12.52 13.20
C ARG A 284 -1.72 -12.47 12.17
N PHE A 285 -0.91 -11.47 12.26
CA PHE A 285 0.14 -11.19 11.29
C PHE A 285 1.45 -10.89 12.02
N THR A 286 2.53 -11.50 11.55
CA THR A 286 3.87 -11.21 12.05
C THR A 286 4.83 -11.14 10.89
N ASP A 287 5.65 -10.12 10.83
CA ASP A 287 6.75 -10.07 9.88
C ASP A 287 8.04 -9.50 10.51
N LEU A 288 9.14 -9.93 9.93
CA LEU A 288 10.47 -9.40 10.14
C LEU A 288 10.99 -8.89 8.81
N GLN A 289 11.48 -7.67 8.77
CA GLN A 289 12.09 -7.07 7.59
C GLN A 289 13.48 -6.52 7.90
N SER A 290 14.37 -6.58 6.91
CA SER A 290 15.71 -6.02 7.02
C SER A 290 16.13 -5.38 5.69
N TYR A 291 16.81 -4.24 5.79
CA TYR A 291 17.46 -3.58 4.67
C TYR A 291 18.88 -3.21 5.07
N LEU A 292 19.85 -3.82 4.40
CA LEU A 292 21.27 -3.64 4.67
C LEU A 292 21.93 -3.02 3.45
N THR A 293 22.85 -2.07 3.64
CA THR A 293 23.67 -1.54 2.55
C THR A 293 25.14 -1.53 2.95
N TYR A 294 26.01 -1.80 1.99
CA TYR A 294 27.45 -1.77 2.18
C TYR A 294 28.17 -1.13 1.00
N LYS A 295 28.84 0.00 1.26
CA LYS A 295 29.71 0.66 0.28
C LYS A 295 31.07 -0.05 0.23
N VAL A 296 31.25 -0.93 -0.76
CA VAL A 296 32.52 -1.65 -0.98
C VAL A 296 33.61 -0.65 -1.40
N SER A 297 33.25 0.29 -2.27
CA SER A 297 34.09 1.39 -2.74
C SER A 297 33.21 2.57 -3.16
N ASN A 298 33.82 3.67 -3.57
CA ASN A 298 33.08 4.82 -4.13
C ASN A 298 32.31 4.49 -5.42
N LYS A 299 32.64 3.36 -6.07
CA LYS A 299 31.98 2.91 -7.30
C LYS A 299 31.05 1.74 -7.11
N LEU A 300 31.17 0.97 -6.02
CA LEU A 300 30.39 -0.26 -5.82
C LEU A 300 29.69 -0.22 -4.46
N GLU A 301 28.37 -0.32 -4.53
CA GLU A 301 27.49 -0.48 -3.37
C GLU A 301 26.69 -1.78 -3.48
N LEU A 302 26.63 -2.52 -2.39
CA LEU A 302 25.80 -3.71 -2.23
C LEU A 302 24.61 -3.39 -1.33
N GLY A 303 23.44 -3.92 -1.68
CA GLY A 303 22.21 -3.85 -0.88
C GLY A 303 21.61 -5.23 -0.68
N PHE A 304 21.05 -5.48 0.49
CA PHE A 304 20.26 -6.67 0.79
C PHE A 304 18.91 -6.26 1.36
N LEU A 305 17.84 -6.82 0.81
CA LEU A 305 16.47 -6.68 1.32
C LEU A 305 15.96 -8.08 1.70
N GLY A 306 15.55 -8.26 2.94
CA GLY A 306 15.03 -9.52 3.44
C GLY A 306 13.70 -9.37 4.16
N THR A 307 12.80 -10.35 4.00
CA THR A 307 11.52 -10.41 4.71
C THR A 307 11.16 -11.85 5.03
N ALA A 308 10.65 -12.06 6.25
CA ALA A 308 9.98 -13.30 6.63
C ALA A 308 8.64 -12.94 7.27
N SER A 309 7.55 -13.54 6.80
CA SER A 309 6.21 -13.26 7.32
C SER A 309 5.39 -14.53 7.56
N ILE A 310 4.53 -14.45 8.57
CA ILE A 310 3.54 -15.47 8.92
C ILE A 310 2.21 -14.76 9.11
N ASN A 311 1.21 -15.20 8.36
CA ASN A 311 -0.17 -14.74 8.47
C ASN A 311 -1.04 -15.95 8.82
N ASP A 312 -1.69 -15.91 9.98
CA ASP A 312 -2.56 -16.97 10.49
C ASP A 312 -3.98 -16.43 10.60
N TYR A 313 -4.94 -17.15 10.06
CA TYR A 313 -6.36 -16.87 10.16
C TYR A 313 -7.08 -18.06 10.77
N ARG A 314 -7.87 -17.80 11.78
CA ARG A 314 -8.82 -18.75 12.32
C ARG A 314 -10.19 -18.12 12.36
N TYR A 315 -11.14 -18.77 11.73
CA TYR A 315 -12.51 -18.34 11.70
C TYR A 315 -13.43 -19.47 12.19
N GLU A 316 -14.19 -19.20 13.22
CA GLU A 316 -15.24 -20.06 13.74
C GLU A 316 -16.54 -19.23 13.64
N PRO A 317 -17.37 -19.47 12.64
CA PRO A 317 -18.59 -18.69 12.46
C PRO A 317 -19.55 -18.93 13.63
N LEU A 318 -20.13 -17.87 14.14
CA LEU A 318 -21.15 -17.92 15.19
C LEU A 318 -22.54 -17.85 14.60
N THR A 319 -23.50 -18.48 15.24
CA THR A 319 -24.91 -18.34 14.90
C THR A 319 -25.29 -16.87 14.96
N ARG A 320 -25.91 -16.37 13.91
CA ARG A 320 -26.28 -14.97 13.83
C ARG A 320 -27.70 -14.77 13.27
N GLN A 321 -28.29 -13.66 13.67
CA GLN A 321 -29.51 -13.13 13.08
C GLN A 321 -29.18 -11.83 12.35
N THR A 322 -29.67 -11.70 11.12
CA THR A 322 -29.59 -10.46 10.34
C THR A 322 -31.00 -10.02 9.96
N ASN A 323 -31.42 -8.89 10.49
CA ASN A 323 -32.71 -8.31 10.15
C ASN A 323 -32.60 -7.47 8.87
N PHE A 324 -33.59 -7.58 8.00
CA PHE A 324 -33.63 -6.91 6.71
C PHE A 324 -35.10 -6.69 6.25
N GLY A 325 -35.29 -6.12 5.06
CA GLY A 325 -36.61 -5.84 4.54
C GLY A 325 -37.08 -4.42 4.85
N THR A 326 -38.38 -4.25 4.90
CA THR A 326 -39.03 -2.95 5.17
C THR A 326 -39.83 -2.98 6.50
N ILE A 327 -40.27 -1.84 6.98
CA ILE A 327 -41.15 -1.80 8.16
C ILE A 327 -42.48 -2.56 7.91
N GLN A 328 -42.90 -2.69 6.66
CA GLN A 328 -44.12 -3.40 6.28
C GLN A 328 -43.92 -4.89 6.09
N ASP A 329 -42.70 -5.31 5.76
CA ASP A 329 -42.31 -6.71 5.62
C ASP A 329 -40.93 -6.91 6.26
N PRO A 330 -40.86 -6.93 7.60
CA PRO A 330 -39.65 -7.13 8.34
C PRO A 330 -39.27 -8.59 8.36
N ARG A 331 -38.06 -8.91 7.90
CA ARG A 331 -37.55 -10.27 7.81
C ARG A 331 -36.26 -10.41 8.60
N ALA A 332 -35.98 -11.66 9.01
CA ALA A 332 -34.71 -12.03 9.58
C ALA A 332 -34.18 -13.30 8.93
N LEU A 333 -32.89 -13.28 8.62
CA LEU A 333 -32.12 -14.47 8.34
C LEU A 333 -31.41 -14.93 9.61
N LEU A 334 -31.75 -16.16 10.04
CA LEU A 334 -31.00 -16.85 11.09
C LEU A 334 -30.09 -17.87 10.42
N VAL A 335 -28.82 -17.82 10.74
CA VAL A 335 -27.83 -18.78 10.24
C VAL A 335 -27.19 -19.48 11.44
N PHE A 336 -27.38 -20.76 11.50
CA PHE A 336 -26.71 -21.62 12.49
C PHE A 336 -25.48 -22.22 11.84
N TYR A 337 -24.32 -21.93 12.40
CA TYR A 337 -23.05 -22.40 11.86
C TYR A 337 -22.45 -23.47 12.73
N GLU A 338 -21.79 -24.42 12.07
CA GLU A 338 -20.88 -25.39 12.68
C GLU A 338 -19.62 -25.50 11.82
N GLY A 339 -18.48 -25.69 12.46
CA GLY A 339 -17.21 -25.87 11.76
C GLY A 339 -16.23 -24.73 11.95
N GLN A 340 -15.16 -24.76 11.17
CA GLN A 340 -14.07 -23.79 11.25
C GLN A 340 -13.33 -23.63 9.93
N GLU A 341 -12.61 -22.53 9.82
CA GLU A 341 -11.63 -22.22 8.80
C GLU A 341 -10.29 -21.94 9.45
N VAL A 342 -9.22 -22.50 8.89
CA VAL A 342 -7.84 -22.24 9.31
C VAL A 342 -7.00 -22.04 8.07
N ASP A 343 -6.57 -20.78 7.87
CA ASP A 343 -5.72 -20.43 6.75
C ASP A 343 -4.36 -19.97 7.25
N GLN A 344 -3.31 -20.37 6.55
CA GLN A 344 -1.94 -20.02 6.92
C GLN A 344 -1.12 -19.67 5.69
N TYR A 345 -0.39 -18.55 5.77
CA TYR A 345 0.53 -18.10 4.73
C TYR A 345 1.89 -17.82 5.33
N ARG A 346 2.90 -18.55 4.88
CA ARG A 346 4.30 -18.39 5.29
C ARG A 346 5.12 -17.95 4.11
N THR A 347 5.73 -16.78 4.20
CA THR A 347 6.49 -16.19 3.11
C THR A 347 7.89 -15.82 3.55
N VAL A 348 8.87 -16.15 2.72
CA VAL A 348 10.26 -15.71 2.86
C VAL A 348 10.67 -15.04 1.56
N PHE A 349 11.26 -13.88 1.65
CA PHE A 349 11.79 -13.13 0.51
C PHE A 349 13.18 -12.61 0.82
N GLY A 350 14.08 -12.75 -0.13
CA GLY A 350 15.43 -12.21 -0.07
C GLY A 350 15.86 -11.66 -1.41
N ALA A 351 16.54 -10.51 -1.39
CA ALA A 351 17.05 -9.86 -2.60
C ALA A 351 18.41 -9.22 -2.37
N LEU A 352 19.29 -9.38 -3.33
CA LEU A 352 20.59 -8.74 -3.40
C LEU A 352 20.60 -7.73 -4.55
N LYS A 353 21.19 -6.57 -4.33
CA LYS A 353 21.39 -5.53 -5.33
C LYS A 353 22.84 -5.07 -5.30
N ALA A 354 23.47 -5.01 -6.44
CA ALA A 354 24.78 -4.41 -6.63
C ALA A 354 24.63 -3.20 -7.56
N THR A 355 25.00 -2.03 -7.10
CA THR A 355 25.05 -0.80 -7.90
C THR A 355 26.50 -0.47 -8.20
N TYR A 356 26.86 -0.40 -9.46
CA TYR A 356 28.21 -0.10 -9.90
C TYR A 356 28.25 1.11 -10.82
N VAL A 357 28.98 2.13 -10.41
CA VAL A 357 29.23 3.35 -11.17
C VAL A 357 30.46 3.12 -12.05
N ILE A 358 30.22 2.91 -13.34
CA ILE A 358 31.27 2.69 -14.32
C ILE A 358 32.01 4.00 -14.57
N SER A 359 31.24 5.07 -14.79
CA SER A 359 31.75 6.44 -14.96
C SER A 359 30.68 7.41 -14.43
N ASP A 360 30.99 8.71 -14.38
CA ASP A 360 30.05 9.75 -13.95
C ASP A 360 28.74 9.76 -14.73
N ASN A 361 28.77 9.24 -15.95
CA ASN A 361 27.61 9.21 -16.86
C ASN A 361 27.01 7.81 -17.03
N TYR A 362 27.59 6.77 -16.43
CA TYR A 362 27.10 5.40 -16.62
C TYR A 362 27.07 4.62 -15.33
N THR A 363 25.86 4.24 -14.92
CA THR A 363 25.60 3.40 -13.76
C THR A 363 24.92 2.11 -14.20
N THR A 364 25.35 0.99 -13.64
CA THR A 364 24.74 -0.33 -13.85
C THR A 364 24.33 -0.95 -12.53
N LYS A 365 23.25 -1.71 -12.56
CA LYS A 365 22.66 -2.37 -11.39
C LYS A 365 22.38 -3.83 -11.70
N TRP A 366 22.79 -4.70 -10.81
CA TRP A 366 22.49 -6.12 -10.84
C TRP A 366 21.66 -6.50 -9.63
N MET A 367 20.59 -7.20 -9.83
CA MET A 367 19.67 -7.61 -8.77
C MET A 367 19.36 -9.10 -8.93
N ALA A 368 19.36 -9.81 -7.81
CA ALA A 368 18.89 -11.18 -7.73
C ALA A 368 17.92 -11.29 -6.57
N SER A 369 16.78 -11.93 -6.76
CA SER A 369 15.82 -12.13 -5.68
C SER A 369 15.20 -13.52 -5.73
N ALA A 370 14.82 -14.01 -4.55
CA ALA A 370 14.04 -15.23 -4.37
C ALA A 370 12.86 -14.96 -3.45
N TYR A 371 11.68 -15.35 -3.87
CA TYR A 371 10.44 -15.32 -3.11
C TYR A 371 9.93 -16.75 -2.97
N GLN A 372 9.68 -17.18 -1.76
CA GLN A 372 9.07 -18.47 -1.45
C GLN A 372 7.85 -18.27 -0.58
N THR A 373 6.74 -18.90 -0.93
CA THR A 373 5.53 -18.94 -0.12
C THR A 373 5.00 -20.35 0.01
N ALA A 374 4.48 -20.67 1.19
CA ALA A 374 3.68 -21.87 1.46
C ALA A 374 2.32 -21.40 2.01
N GLU A 375 1.25 -21.77 1.36
CA GLU A 375 -0.09 -21.26 1.59
C GLU A 375 -1.05 -22.41 1.78
N GLN A 376 -1.91 -22.30 2.81
CA GLN A 376 -2.92 -23.28 3.14
C GLN A 376 -4.24 -22.56 3.40
N GLU A 377 -5.31 -23.05 2.79
CA GLU A 377 -6.68 -22.63 3.05
C GLU A 377 -7.54 -23.84 3.29
N HIS A 378 -7.81 -24.14 4.56
CA HIS A 378 -8.54 -25.32 4.99
C HIS A 378 -9.80 -24.94 5.76
N TYR A 379 -10.95 -25.35 5.27
CA TYR A 379 -12.21 -25.08 5.96
C TYR A 379 -13.22 -26.21 5.78
N ASP A 380 -14.04 -26.36 6.82
CA ASP A 380 -15.28 -27.12 6.85
C ASP A 380 -16.30 -26.27 7.58
N ILE A 381 -17.26 -25.74 6.87
CA ILE A 381 -18.30 -24.85 7.43
C ILE A 381 -19.66 -25.36 6.95
N LEU A 382 -20.46 -25.78 7.91
CA LEU A 382 -21.87 -26.08 7.72
C LEU A 382 -22.69 -24.87 8.16
N ALA A 383 -23.53 -24.37 7.29
CA ALA A 383 -24.46 -23.30 7.57
C ALA A 383 -25.90 -23.80 7.36
N GLN A 384 -26.74 -23.70 8.41
CA GLN A 384 -28.16 -23.97 8.31
C GLN A 384 -28.92 -22.64 8.31
N TYR A 385 -29.75 -22.43 7.33
CA TYR A 385 -30.44 -21.18 7.10
C TYR A 385 -31.93 -21.29 7.49
N ARG A 386 -32.42 -20.28 8.21
CA ARG A 386 -33.84 -20.09 8.49
C ARG A 386 -34.23 -18.66 8.17
N LEU A 387 -35.33 -18.50 7.47
CA LEU A 387 -35.91 -17.21 7.18
C LEU A 387 -37.12 -17.00 8.09
N GLY A 388 -37.20 -15.81 8.70
CA GLY A 388 -38.22 -15.54 9.69
C GLY A 388 -38.86 -14.17 9.55
N GLU A 389 -39.97 -13.98 10.24
CA GLU A 389 -40.66 -12.70 10.44
C GLU A 389 -40.20 -12.10 11.76
N VAL A 390 -40.05 -10.78 11.78
CA VAL A 390 -39.54 -10.05 12.96
C VAL A 390 -40.66 -9.29 13.61
N ASN A 391 -40.77 -9.35 14.95
CA ASN A 391 -41.70 -8.54 15.72
C ASN A 391 -41.35 -7.04 15.59
N THR A 392 -42.26 -6.28 15.04
CA THR A 392 -42.15 -4.82 14.90
C THR A 392 -43.12 -4.05 15.79
N SER A 393 -43.81 -4.71 16.73
CA SER A 393 -44.77 -4.12 17.65
C SER A 393 -44.07 -3.16 18.60
N ILE A 394 -44.23 -1.86 18.40
CA ILE A 394 -43.65 -0.83 19.25
C ILE A 394 -44.20 -0.96 20.67
N GLY A 395 -43.35 -1.15 21.66
CA GLY A 395 -43.68 -1.34 23.06
C GLY A 395 -43.80 -2.80 23.51
N ASP A 396 -43.61 -3.77 22.63
CA ASP A 396 -43.43 -5.18 22.97
C ASP A 396 -41.99 -5.43 23.50
N GLU A 397 -41.88 -6.28 24.52
CA GLU A 397 -40.60 -6.67 25.10
C GLU A 397 -39.72 -7.45 24.08
N ASN A 398 -40.38 -8.11 23.11
CA ASN A 398 -39.76 -8.90 22.05
C ASN A 398 -39.56 -8.12 20.74
N LEU A 399 -39.58 -6.80 20.78
CA LEU A 399 -39.34 -5.98 19.59
C LEU A 399 -38.00 -6.29 18.95
N GLY A 400 -38.01 -6.70 17.68
CA GLY A 400 -36.79 -7.07 16.93
C GLY A 400 -36.43 -8.56 17.01
N GLU A 401 -37.14 -9.34 17.84
CA GLU A 401 -36.97 -10.80 17.86
C GLU A 401 -37.74 -11.50 16.75
N VAL A 402 -37.32 -12.69 16.39
CA VAL A 402 -37.97 -13.49 15.35
C VAL A 402 -39.16 -14.23 15.95
N GLU A 403 -40.38 -13.90 15.50
CA GLU A 403 -41.60 -14.55 15.96
C GLU A 403 -41.80 -15.92 15.31
N PHE A 404 -41.47 -16.03 14.04
CA PHE A 404 -41.65 -17.25 13.28
C PHE A 404 -40.47 -17.43 12.31
N SER A 405 -39.93 -18.63 12.17
CA SER A 405 -38.89 -18.92 11.22
C SER A 405 -39.02 -20.29 10.57
N GLU A 406 -38.71 -20.36 9.29
CA GLU A 406 -38.73 -21.57 8.50
C GLU A 406 -37.34 -21.94 8.03
N GLY A 407 -37.04 -23.22 8.00
CA GLY A 407 -35.84 -23.74 7.41
C GLY A 407 -35.85 -23.57 5.88
N ILE A 408 -34.81 -22.95 5.32
CA ILE A 408 -34.65 -22.75 3.90
C ILE A 408 -33.50 -23.56 3.29
N GLY A 409 -32.90 -24.43 4.08
CA GLY A 409 -31.84 -25.34 3.65
C GLY A 409 -30.56 -25.24 4.45
N SER A 410 -29.58 -26.00 4.03
CA SER A 410 -28.24 -26.00 4.58
C SER A 410 -27.17 -26.01 3.49
N GLN A 411 -25.99 -25.56 3.81
CA GLN A 411 -24.85 -25.50 2.92
C GLN A 411 -23.60 -25.96 3.68
N LEU A 412 -22.94 -26.99 3.14
CA LEU A 412 -21.62 -27.39 3.58
C LEU A 412 -20.60 -26.90 2.56
N THR A 413 -19.66 -26.10 3.01
CA THR A 413 -18.49 -25.71 2.22
C THR A 413 -17.25 -26.39 2.78
N HIS A 414 -16.47 -27.01 1.89
CA HIS A 414 -15.24 -27.70 2.22
C HIS A 414 -14.10 -27.24 1.34
N ALA A 415 -12.91 -27.06 1.92
CA ALA A 415 -11.69 -26.92 1.14
C ALA A 415 -10.46 -27.48 1.84
N ARG A 416 -9.54 -27.97 1.02
CA ARG A 416 -8.17 -28.35 1.37
C ARG A 416 -7.27 -27.87 0.24
N ASN A 417 -6.90 -26.61 0.30
CA ASN A 417 -6.05 -25.96 -0.70
C ASN A 417 -4.67 -25.77 -0.13
N ASP A 418 -3.68 -26.29 -0.81
CA ASP A 418 -2.27 -26.12 -0.45
C ASP A 418 -1.52 -25.62 -1.69
N LEU A 419 -0.74 -24.56 -1.54
CA LEU A 419 0.07 -24.01 -2.61
C LEU A 419 1.49 -23.74 -2.11
N GLU A 420 2.48 -24.18 -2.87
CA GLU A 420 3.88 -23.80 -2.68
C GLU A 420 4.37 -23.10 -3.95
N ALA A 421 4.98 -21.94 -3.79
CA ALA A 421 5.58 -21.23 -4.90
C ALA A 421 7.01 -20.78 -4.57
N LEU A 422 7.90 -20.96 -5.55
CA LEU A 422 9.26 -20.40 -5.56
C LEU A 422 9.44 -19.56 -6.81
N ILE A 423 9.72 -18.26 -6.64
CA ILE A 423 9.98 -17.33 -7.73
C ILE A 423 11.41 -16.80 -7.59
N VAL A 424 12.22 -17.03 -8.60
CA VAL A 424 13.61 -16.55 -8.66
C VAL A 424 13.74 -15.55 -9.80
N ASN A 425 14.35 -14.40 -9.51
CA ASN A 425 14.60 -13.35 -10.50
C ASN A 425 16.08 -13.00 -10.55
N ILE A 426 16.54 -12.73 -11.77
CA ILE A 426 17.82 -12.08 -12.03
C ILE A 426 17.54 -10.89 -12.95
N ASN A 427 17.98 -9.71 -12.57
CA ASN A 427 17.69 -8.48 -13.28
C ASN A 427 18.96 -7.63 -13.42
N HIS A 428 19.20 -7.13 -14.61
CA HIS A 428 20.23 -6.18 -14.92
C HIS A 428 19.60 -4.89 -15.44
N ARG A 429 20.04 -3.74 -14.95
CA ARG A 429 19.63 -2.42 -15.45
C ARG A 429 20.85 -1.55 -15.66
N GLY A 430 20.82 -0.73 -16.70
CA GLY A 430 21.83 0.28 -16.98
C GLY A 430 21.19 1.63 -17.24
N GLN A 431 21.88 2.69 -16.84
CA GLN A 431 21.50 4.06 -17.06
C GLN A 431 22.69 4.84 -17.58
N ILE A 432 22.53 5.50 -18.71
CA ILE A 432 23.55 6.32 -19.37
C ILE A 432 23.00 7.73 -19.52
N GLN A 433 23.74 8.71 -19.01
CA GLN A 433 23.41 10.12 -19.12
C GLN A 433 24.40 10.78 -20.12
N SER A 434 23.89 11.53 -21.09
CA SER A 434 24.70 12.29 -22.03
C SER A 434 24.09 13.66 -22.27
N GLY A 435 24.55 14.64 -21.52
CA GLY A 435 23.96 15.97 -21.51
C GLY A 435 22.47 15.92 -21.14
N VAL A 436 21.62 16.42 -22.05
CA VAL A 436 20.16 16.45 -21.91
C VAL A 436 19.46 15.10 -22.19
N HIS A 437 20.22 14.10 -22.64
CA HIS A 437 19.72 12.80 -23.02
C HIS A 437 20.03 11.77 -21.93
N GLN A 438 19.06 10.91 -21.65
CA GLN A 438 19.23 9.75 -20.77
C GLN A 438 18.72 8.49 -21.48
N VAL A 439 19.50 7.45 -21.45
CA VAL A 439 19.12 6.11 -21.93
C VAL A 439 19.08 5.16 -20.73
N GLU A 440 17.98 4.47 -20.57
CA GLU A 440 17.83 3.40 -19.59
C GLU A 440 17.45 2.11 -20.29
N TYR A 441 18.05 1.02 -19.86
CA TYR A 441 17.76 -0.31 -20.39
C TYR A 441 17.79 -1.35 -19.27
N GLY A 442 17.14 -2.47 -19.51
CA GLY A 442 17.16 -3.57 -18.55
C GLY A 442 16.80 -4.90 -19.18
N LEU A 443 17.25 -5.96 -18.54
CA LEU A 443 16.93 -7.34 -18.88
C LEU A 443 16.65 -8.09 -17.59
N LYS A 444 15.53 -8.82 -17.55
CA LYS A 444 15.10 -9.61 -16.40
C LYS A 444 14.77 -11.03 -16.85
N TYR A 445 15.28 -12.00 -16.12
CA TYR A 445 14.88 -13.40 -16.17
C TYR A 445 14.11 -13.74 -14.90
N THR A 446 12.98 -14.43 -15.03
CA THR A 446 12.16 -14.93 -13.92
C THR A 446 11.87 -16.40 -14.15
N ASN A 447 12.03 -17.21 -13.12
CA ASN A 447 11.59 -18.60 -13.09
C ASN A 447 10.64 -18.78 -11.91
N GLU A 448 9.42 -19.21 -12.19
CA GLU A 448 8.35 -19.48 -11.22
C GLU A 448 8.12 -21.00 -11.20
N ARG A 449 8.16 -21.61 -10.02
CA ARG A 449 7.78 -23.01 -9.80
C ARG A 449 6.65 -23.03 -8.81
N ILE A 450 5.50 -23.56 -9.20
CA ILE A 450 4.30 -23.52 -8.41
C ILE A 450 3.72 -24.93 -8.37
N ARG A 451 3.51 -25.41 -7.13
CA ARG A 451 2.77 -26.64 -6.84
C ARG A 451 1.48 -26.23 -6.16
N ASP A 452 0.38 -26.64 -6.70
CA ASP A 452 -0.94 -26.27 -6.22
C ASP A 452 -1.83 -27.50 -6.16
N ARG A 453 -2.37 -27.77 -4.98
CA ARG A 453 -3.39 -28.78 -4.77
C ARG A 453 -4.68 -28.10 -4.35
N VAL A 454 -5.70 -28.24 -5.11
CA VAL A 454 -7.04 -27.72 -4.83
C VAL A 454 -7.99 -28.87 -4.62
N SER A 455 -8.74 -28.84 -3.55
CA SER A 455 -9.87 -29.74 -3.29
C SER A 455 -10.95 -28.92 -2.61
N GLU A 456 -11.92 -28.48 -3.38
CA GLU A 456 -13.03 -27.68 -2.90
C GLU A 456 -14.33 -28.33 -3.35
N TYR A 457 -15.31 -28.39 -2.44
CA TYR A 457 -16.67 -28.72 -2.83
C TYR A 457 -17.69 -28.01 -1.96
N GLU A 458 -18.87 -27.86 -2.49
CA GLU A 458 -20.02 -27.28 -1.86
C GLU A 458 -21.21 -28.24 -2.00
N ILE A 459 -21.81 -28.60 -0.87
CA ILE A 459 -23.02 -29.39 -0.81
C ILE A 459 -24.15 -28.48 -0.34
N ILE A 460 -25.24 -28.49 -1.05
CA ILE A 460 -26.47 -27.75 -0.70
C ILE A 460 -27.58 -28.76 -0.49
N ASP A 461 -28.06 -28.81 0.74
CA ASP A 461 -29.31 -29.46 1.09
C ASP A 461 -30.40 -28.40 1.15
N SER A 462 -31.17 -28.28 0.13
CA SER A 462 -32.21 -27.30 0.03
C SER A 462 -33.51 -27.75 0.72
N ALA A 463 -33.59 -28.97 1.18
CA ALA A 463 -34.87 -29.59 1.65
C ALA A 463 -36.05 -29.16 0.75
N GLY A 464 -35.86 -29.15 -0.56
CA GLY A 464 -36.77 -28.59 -1.54
C GLY A 464 -36.66 -27.06 -1.77
N PHE A 465 -35.77 -26.36 -1.02
CA PHE A 465 -35.57 -24.91 -1.16
C PHE A 465 -34.10 -24.61 -1.39
N SER A 466 -33.80 -23.79 -2.35
CA SER A 466 -32.44 -23.35 -2.60
C SER A 466 -32.13 -22.03 -1.89
N ILE A 467 -31.06 -22.00 -1.12
CA ILE A 467 -30.49 -20.74 -0.60
C ILE A 467 -29.88 -19.90 -1.70
N ARG A 468 -29.64 -20.51 -2.85
CA ARG A 468 -29.21 -19.81 -4.07
C ARG A 468 -30.37 -19.76 -5.07
N PRO A 469 -30.46 -18.71 -5.91
CA PRO A 469 -31.43 -18.74 -7.01
C PRO A 469 -31.20 -19.96 -7.89
N PRO A 470 -32.26 -20.66 -8.33
CA PRO A 470 -32.11 -21.72 -9.30
C PRO A 470 -31.52 -21.15 -10.59
N LEU A 471 -30.79 -21.97 -11.32
CA LEU A 471 -30.44 -21.64 -12.70
C LEU A 471 -31.71 -21.29 -13.47
N VAL A 472 -31.61 -20.45 -14.50
CA VAL A 472 -32.76 -19.91 -15.26
C VAL A 472 -33.74 -20.97 -15.71
N ASP A 473 -33.25 -22.16 -16.03
CA ASP A 473 -34.07 -23.31 -16.47
C ASP A 473 -34.59 -24.20 -15.32
N PHE A 474 -34.22 -23.88 -14.06
CA PHE A 474 -34.60 -24.67 -12.91
C PHE A 474 -35.75 -24.02 -12.14
N GLN A 475 -36.98 -24.49 -12.38
CA GLN A 475 -38.16 -24.07 -11.60
C GLN A 475 -38.43 -25.07 -10.48
N ASN A 476 -37.96 -24.74 -9.29
CA ASN A 476 -38.38 -25.44 -8.07
C ASN A 476 -39.74 -24.91 -7.61
N ASN A 477 -40.80 -25.62 -7.94
CA ASN A 477 -42.17 -25.28 -7.57
C ASN A 477 -42.61 -25.93 -6.27
N GLN A 478 -41.73 -26.68 -5.59
CA GLN A 478 -42.11 -27.48 -4.43
C GLN A 478 -41.52 -26.99 -3.15
N PRO A 479 -42.30 -27.03 -2.10
CA PRO A 479 -41.71 -26.94 -0.77
C PRO A 479 -40.93 -28.21 -0.40
N TYR A 480 -41.36 -29.41 -0.75
CA TYR A 480 -40.62 -30.62 -0.31
C TYR A 480 -40.95 -31.83 -1.19
N GLU A 481 -40.05 -32.28 -1.99
CA GLU A 481 -39.94 -33.69 -2.33
C GLU A 481 -38.66 -34.21 -1.68
N ALA A 482 -38.72 -35.31 -0.95
CA ALA A 482 -37.55 -35.98 -0.39
C ALA A 482 -36.58 -36.27 -1.52
N PHE A 483 -35.30 -35.94 -1.31
CA PHE A 483 -34.28 -36.18 -2.29
C PHE A 483 -34.03 -37.71 -2.34
N ASP A 484 -34.49 -38.38 -3.36
CA ASP A 484 -34.41 -39.85 -3.50
C ASP A 484 -33.04 -40.34 -4.01
N SER A 485 -32.10 -39.46 -4.29
CA SER A 485 -30.77 -39.81 -4.78
C SER A 485 -29.66 -39.37 -3.77
N PRO A 486 -28.47 -39.92 -3.88
CA PRO A 486 -27.34 -39.49 -3.07
C PRO A 486 -27.09 -37.99 -3.25
N ILE A 487 -26.77 -37.29 -2.16
CA ILE A 487 -26.37 -35.87 -2.18
C ILE A 487 -25.08 -35.80 -3.00
N VAL A 488 -25.10 -35.05 -4.07
CA VAL A 488 -23.93 -34.73 -4.89
C VAL A 488 -23.47 -33.30 -4.64
N PRO A 489 -22.19 -32.99 -4.81
CA PRO A 489 -21.71 -31.63 -4.70
C PRO A 489 -22.45 -30.74 -5.71
N PHE A 490 -22.95 -29.59 -5.20
CA PHE A 490 -23.52 -28.55 -6.05
C PHE A 490 -22.43 -27.92 -6.92
N ASN A 491 -21.25 -27.71 -6.31
CA ASN A 491 -20.05 -27.22 -6.99
C ASN A 491 -18.86 -28.02 -6.46
N ALA A 492 -17.98 -28.43 -7.34
CA ALA A 492 -16.74 -29.10 -6.96
C ALA A 492 -15.61 -28.67 -7.89
N SER A 493 -14.45 -28.42 -7.31
CA SER A 493 -13.22 -28.13 -8.04
C SER A 493 -12.09 -28.92 -7.43
N SER A 494 -11.38 -29.69 -8.23
CA SER A 494 -10.25 -30.49 -7.76
C SER A 494 -9.16 -30.49 -8.81
N GLY A 495 -7.94 -30.23 -8.38
CA GLY A 495 -6.77 -30.23 -9.25
C GLY A 495 -5.48 -30.35 -8.48
N GLU A 496 -4.50 -30.98 -9.09
CA GLU A 496 -3.12 -31.03 -8.62
C GLU A 496 -2.22 -30.58 -9.75
N ASN A 497 -1.56 -29.45 -9.57
CA ASN A 497 -0.80 -28.77 -10.61
C ASN A 497 0.66 -28.59 -10.19
N ASP A 498 1.59 -28.91 -11.08
CA ASP A 498 3.03 -28.57 -10.96
C ASP A 498 3.42 -27.76 -12.19
N VAL A 499 3.56 -26.46 -12.03
CA VAL A 499 3.71 -25.51 -13.13
C VAL A 499 5.04 -24.80 -13.06
N VAL A 500 5.75 -24.77 -14.18
CA VAL A 500 6.97 -23.97 -14.34
C VAL A 500 6.71 -22.88 -15.36
N ILE A 501 6.90 -21.62 -14.94
CA ILE A 501 6.79 -20.47 -15.83
C ILE A 501 8.17 -19.81 -15.94
N SER A 502 8.73 -19.81 -17.14
CA SER A 502 10.00 -19.12 -17.44
C SER A 502 9.71 -17.85 -18.23
N ARG A 503 10.27 -16.72 -17.78
CA ARG A 503 10.02 -15.41 -18.37
C ARG A 503 11.33 -14.70 -18.66
N ILE A 504 11.42 -14.07 -19.83
CA ILE A 504 12.48 -13.13 -20.17
C ILE A 504 11.79 -11.82 -20.56
N SER A 505 12.12 -10.74 -19.87
CA SER A 505 11.63 -9.42 -20.23
C SER A 505 12.76 -8.41 -20.31
N GLY A 506 12.66 -7.47 -21.21
CA GLY A 506 13.64 -6.41 -21.36
C GLY A 506 12.99 -5.11 -21.80
N PHE A 507 13.65 -4.00 -21.51
CA PHE A 507 13.22 -2.69 -21.96
C PHE A 507 14.40 -1.85 -22.41
N ALA A 508 14.11 -0.90 -23.29
CA ALA A 508 14.99 0.21 -23.61
C ALA A 508 14.14 1.48 -23.72
N GLN A 509 14.58 2.55 -23.11
CA GLN A 509 13.93 3.85 -23.19
C GLN A 509 14.94 4.97 -23.26
N TRP A 510 14.53 6.02 -23.95
CA TRP A 510 15.25 7.26 -24.09
C TRP A 510 14.43 8.38 -23.50
N SER A 511 15.09 9.26 -22.77
CA SER A 511 14.52 10.48 -22.24
C SER A 511 15.33 11.70 -22.68
N TYR A 512 14.63 12.79 -22.92
CA TYR A 512 15.18 14.09 -23.25
C TYR A 512 14.57 15.13 -22.33
N ARG A 513 15.41 16.01 -21.77
CA ARG A 513 14.96 17.11 -20.92
C ARG A 513 15.80 18.34 -21.21
N ASP A 514 15.18 19.40 -21.68
CA ASP A 514 15.85 20.65 -21.99
C ASP A 514 14.84 21.80 -22.04
N GLU A 515 15.33 23.02 -22.09
CA GLU A 515 14.54 24.20 -22.36
C GLU A 515 14.13 24.24 -23.84
N TRP A 516 12.88 24.44 -24.10
CA TRP A 516 12.33 24.54 -25.42
C TRP A 516 11.22 25.60 -25.47
N ASN A 517 11.34 26.57 -26.39
CA ASN A 517 10.29 27.52 -26.77
C ASN A 517 9.61 28.24 -25.57
N ASN A 518 10.41 28.78 -24.63
CA ASN A 518 9.98 29.45 -23.41
C ASN A 518 9.34 28.53 -22.37
N GLY A 519 9.83 27.31 -22.26
CA GLY A 519 9.42 26.34 -21.26
C GLY A 519 10.41 25.19 -21.13
N GLU A 520 10.20 24.32 -20.17
CA GLU A 520 10.94 23.07 -19.99
C GLU A 520 10.16 21.95 -20.70
N LEU A 521 10.80 21.26 -21.64
CA LEU A 521 10.26 20.10 -22.34
C LEU A 521 10.91 18.81 -21.83
N TYR A 522 10.08 17.85 -21.50
CA TYR A 522 10.50 16.48 -21.24
C TYR A 522 9.84 15.53 -22.22
N LEU A 523 10.64 14.66 -22.82
CA LEU A 523 10.18 13.57 -23.69
C LEU A 523 10.72 12.25 -23.17
N ASN A 524 9.92 11.21 -23.20
CA ASN A 524 10.35 9.85 -22.95
C ASN A 524 9.71 8.94 -24.00
N ALA A 525 10.51 8.07 -24.59
CA ALA A 525 10.03 7.04 -25.51
C ALA A 525 10.76 5.74 -25.23
N GLY A 526 10.02 4.65 -25.15
CA GLY A 526 10.61 3.36 -24.87
C GLY A 526 9.76 2.21 -25.36
N VAL A 527 10.37 1.05 -25.38
CA VAL A 527 9.72 -0.22 -25.70
C VAL A 527 10.12 -1.26 -24.66
N ARG A 528 9.15 -2.07 -24.31
CA ARG A 528 9.36 -3.26 -23.48
C ARG A 528 8.94 -4.49 -24.27
N ALA A 529 9.71 -5.55 -24.18
CA ALA A 529 9.40 -6.87 -24.72
C ALA A 529 9.30 -7.87 -23.58
N HIS A 530 8.39 -8.80 -23.69
CA HIS A 530 8.22 -9.90 -22.74
C HIS A 530 7.96 -11.20 -23.50
N ASN A 531 8.78 -12.19 -23.23
CA ASN A 531 8.63 -13.56 -23.71
C ASN A 531 8.45 -14.46 -22.47
N TRP A 532 7.47 -15.36 -22.52
CA TRP A 532 7.26 -16.34 -21.46
C TRP A 532 6.86 -17.69 -22.03
N GLN A 533 7.16 -18.73 -21.27
CA GLN A 533 6.81 -20.09 -21.52
C GLN A 533 6.12 -20.68 -20.29
N VAL A 534 4.99 -21.34 -20.50
CA VAL A 534 4.26 -22.10 -19.47
C VAL A 534 4.42 -23.58 -19.76
N ASP A 535 4.82 -24.32 -18.75
CA ASP A 535 4.95 -25.77 -18.76
C ASP A 535 4.21 -26.33 -17.53
N ASP A 536 3.16 -27.08 -17.75
CA ASP A 536 2.34 -27.74 -16.71
C ASP A 536 2.65 -29.26 -16.61
N GLY A 537 3.66 -29.74 -17.33
CA GLY A 537 4.04 -31.14 -17.33
C GLY A 537 3.05 -32.10 -18.01
N VAL A 538 1.87 -31.62 -18.42
CA VAL A 538 0.78 -32.40 -19.01
C VAL A 538 0.55 -32.02 -20.47
N ASN A 539 0.39 -30.73 -20.74
CA ASN A 539 0.17 -30.19 -22.06
C ASN A 539 1.48 -29.81 -22.74
N ALA A 540 1.43 -29.62 -24.07
CA ALA A 540 2.58 -29.04 -24.77
C ALA A 540 2.87 -27.63 -24.23
N SER A 541 4.13 -27.35 -23.89
CA SER A 541 4.55 -26.03 -23.41
C SER A 541 4.24 -24.94 -24.44
N VAL A 542 3.68 -23.82 -23.99
CA VAL A 542 3.28 -22.70 -24.83
C VAL A 542 4.20 -21.52 -24.59
N THR A 543 4.79 -21.00 -25.66
CA THR A 543 5.62 -19.80 -25.62
C THR A 543 4.91 -18.64 -26.31
N GLN A 544 4.92 -17.47 -25.68
CA GLN A 544 4.29 -16.27 -26.20
C GLN A 544 5.23 -15.06 -26.05
N THR A 545 5.05 -14.05 -26.92
CA THR A 545 5.87 -12.84 -26.91
C THR A 545 4.99 -11.63 -27.18
N VAL A 546 5.19 -10.55 -26.41
CA VAL A 546 4.51 -9.27 -26.58
C VAL A 546 5.47 -8.10 -26.56
N PHE A 547 5.06 -6.99 -27.18
CA PHE A 547 5.80 -5.73 -27.23
C PHE A 547 4.94 -4.58 -26.76
N SER A 548 5.48 -3.75 -25.87
CA SER A 548 4.77 -2.66 -25.18
C SER A 548 5.49 -1.32 -25.44
N PRO A 549 5.27 -0.65 -26.57
CA PRO A 549 5.77 0.70 -26.80
C PRO A 549 5.04 1.72 -25.93
N ARG A 550 5.78 2.69 -25.40
CA ARG A 550 5.27 3.73 -24.51
C ARG A 550 5.95 5.06 -24.80
N ALA A 551 5.21 6.15 -24.70
CA ALA A 551 5.75 7.50 -24.85
C ALA A 551 5.10 8.43 -23.85
N GLN A 552 5.88 9.40 -23.37
CA GLN A 552 5.44 10.48 -22.49
C GLN A 552 6.00 11.81 -23.01
N MET A 553 5.21 12.85 -22.86
CA MET A 553 5.61 14.22 -23.09
C MET A 553 5.13 15.08 -21.94
N SER A 554 5.99 15.94 -21.43
CA SER A 554 5.62 16.94 -20.44
C SER A 554 6.18 18.29 -20.83
N PHE A 555 5.39 19.33 -20.63
CA PHE A 555 5.77 20.72 -20.92
C PHE A 555 5.43 21.62 -19.74
N LYS A 556 6.43 22.31 -19.24
CA LYS A 556 6.33 23.30 -18.18
C LYS A 556 6.66 24.70 -18.74
N PRO A 557 5.66 25.54 -19.05
CA PRO A 557 5.90 26.91 -19.53
C PRO A 557 6.65 27.74 -18.48
N PHE A 558 7.58 28.59 -18.93
CA PHE A 558 8.14 29.62 -18.08
C PHE A 558 7.14 30.79 -17.98
N GLY A 559 6.87 31.26 -16.78
CA GLY A 559 5.93 32.32 -16.57
C GLY A 559 5.57 32.51 -15.09
N SER A 560 4.67 33.44 -14.82
CA SER A 560 4.20 33.75 -13.46
C SER A 560 3.32 32.68 -12.86
N LYS A 561 2.85 31.70 -13.66
CA LYS A 561 2.01 30.59 -13.22
C LYS A 561 2.81 29.30 -13.31
N ASP A 562 2.91 28.55 -12.19
CA ASP A 562 3.53 27.23 -12.16
C ASP A 562 2.54 26.19 -12.68
N GLN A 563 2.65 25.86 -13.96
CA GLN A 563 1.79 24.89 -14.65
C GLN A 563 2.63 23.82 -15.31
N LEU A 564 2.14 22.59 -15.30
CA LEU A 564 2.77 21.47 -15.97
C LEU A 564 1.69 20.68 -16.73
N PHE A 565 1.90 20.50 -18.02
CA PHE A 565 1.06 19.67 -18.87
C PHE A 565 1.75 18.36 -19.19
N ARG A 566 1.00 17.26 -19.14
CA ARG A 566 1.51 15.91 -19.41
C ARG A 566 0.62 15.19 -20.41
N LEU A 567 1.24 14.43 -21.28
CA LEU A 567 0.61 13.48 -22.18
C LEU A 567 1.35 12.14 -22.08
N SER A 568 0.63 11.06 -21.83
CA SER A 568 1.20 9.72 -21.85
C SER A 568 0.35 8.82 -22.73
N VAL A 569 1.01 8.07 -23.61
CA VAL A 569 0.39 7.09 -24.50
C VAL A 569 1.23 5.81 -24.45
N GLY A 570 0.57 4.67 -24.40
CA GLY A 570 1.32 3.41 -24.41
C GLY A 570 0.45 2.18 -24.54
N VAL A 571 1.10 1.13 -24.97
CA VAL A 571 0.56 -0.24 -24.96
C VAL A 571 1.16 -0.96 -23.77
N TYR A 572 0.32 -1.60 -22.99
CA TYR A 572 0.68 -2.33 -21.78
C TYR A 572 0.18 -3.74 -21.89
N HIS A 573 1.03 -4.72 -21.60
CA HIS A 573 0.65 -6.11 -21.53
C HIS A 573 0.89 -6.66 -20.14
N GLN A 574 -0.02 -7.51 -19.67
CA GLN A 574 0.14 -8.33 -18.48
C GLN A 574 0.15 -9.79 -18.89
N PRO A 575 1.32 -10.44 -18.99
CA PRO A 575 1.39 -11.88 -19.13
C PRO A 575 0.68 -12.56 -17.97
N PRO A 576 -0.02 -13.69 -18.20
CA PRO A 576 -0.82 -14.32 -17.18
C PRO A 576 0.05 -14.77 -16.00
N PHE A 577 -0.36 -14.46 -14.77
CA PHE A 577 0.19 -15.09 -13.58
C PHE A 577 -0.58 -16.36 -13.24
N TYR A 578 -0.11 -17.16 -12.31
CA TYR A 578 -0.61 -18.52 -12.10
C TYR A 578 -2.14 -18.61 -11.93
N ARG A 579 -2.76 -17.72 -11.16
CA ARG A 579 -4.23 -17.75 -10.95
C ARG A 579 -5.03 -17.48 -12.24
N GLU A 580 -4.50 -16.66 -13.15
CA GLU A 580 -5.12 -16.41 -14.46
C GLU A 580 -5.03 -17.61 -15.41
N LEU A 581 -4.06 -18.51 -15.19
CA LEU A 581 -3.90 -19.75 -15.95
C LEU A 581 -4.85 -20.85 -15.51
N ARG A 582 -5.44 -20.74 -14.31
CA ARG A 582 -6.28 -21.77 -13.72
C ARG A 582 -7.75 -21.51 -14.03
N ASN A 583 -8.40 -22.48 -14.68
CA ASN A 583 -9.84 -22.44 -14.97
C ASN A 583 -10.70 -22.75 -13.73
N ARG A 584 -12.02 -22.74 -13.88
CA ARG A 584 -12.96 -23.01 -12.77
C ARG A 584 -12.88 -24.45 -12.25
N GLN A 585 -12.41 -25.39 -13.04
CA GLN A 585 -12.18 -26.79 -12.68
C GLN A 585 -10.82 -27.01 -12.01
N SER A 586 -10.07 -25.95 -11.75
CA SER A 586 -8.70 -25.95 -11.20
C SER A 586 -7.65 -26.59 -12.13
N GLU A 587 -7.93 -26.68 -13.43
CA GLU A 587 -6.99 -27.12 -14.45
C GLU A 587 -6.18 -25.94 -14.97
N VAL A 588 -4.90 -26.18 -15.30
CA VAL A 588 -4.05 -25.16 -15.91
C VAL A 588 -4.28 -25.08 -17.41
N VAL A 589 -4.42 -23.87 -17.94
CA VAL A 589 -4.61 -23.57 -19.36
C VAL A 589 -3.41 -22.75 -19.87
N PRO A 590 -2.35 -23.41 -20.37
CA PRO A 590 -1.11 -22.71 -20.80
C PRO A 590 -1.31 -21.72 -21.94
N GLN A 591 -2.43 -21.83 -22.68
CA GLN A 591 -2.74 -21.02 -23.86
C GLN A 591 -3.26 -19.61 -23.51
N VAL A 592 -3.57 -19.33 -22.26
CA VAL A 592 -4.02 -18.00 -21.81
C VAL A 592 -3.02 -16.94 -22.28
N LYS A 593 -3.54 -15.94 -22.97
CA LYS A 593 -2.75 -14.84 -23.53
C LYS A 593 -2.49 -13.75 -22.49
N ALA A 594 -1.50 -12.91 -22.77
CA ALA A 594 -1.36 -11.66 -22.06
C ALA A 594 -2.58 -10.76 -22.31
N GLN A 595 -3.14 -10.21 -21.25
CA GLN A 595 -4.11 -9.13 -21.38
C GLN A 595 -3.41 -7.88 -21.88
N GLN A 596 -4.04 -7.11 -22.77
CA GLN A 596 -3.50 -5.88 -23.32
C GLN A 596 -4.36 -4.68 -22.92
N SER A 597 -3.71 -3.54 -22.63
CA SER A 597 -4.37 -2.26 -22.40
C SER A 597 -3.65 -1.15 -23.15
N ILE A 598 -4.39 -0.35 -23.92
CA ILE A 598 -3.88 0.88 -24.54
C ILE A 598 -4.29 2.04 -23.65
N HIS A 599 -3.33 2.84 -23.18
CA HIS A 599 -3.57 3.98 -22.32
C HIS A 599 -3.37 5.29 -23.08
N LEU A 600 -4.27 6.24 -22.81
CA LEU A 600 -4.12 7.66 -23.11
C LEU A 600 -4.39 8.44 -21.83
N VAL A 601 -3.41 9.21 -21.36
CA VAL A 601 -3.53 10.01 -20.15
C VAL A 601 -3.11 11.43 -20.43
N LEU A 602 -3.98 12.40 -20.11
CA LEU A 602 -3.72 13.83 -20.17
C LEU A 602 -3.71 14.37 -18.74
N GLY A 603 -2.61 14.96 -18.33
CA GLY A 603 -2.43 15.52 -16.99
C GLY A 603 -2.17 17.02 -17.03
N HIS A 604 -2.67 17.71 -16.03
CA HIS A 604 -2.41 19.13 -15.78
C HIS A 604 -2.21 19.35 -14.28
N ASP A 605 -1.07 19.92 -13.93
CA ASP A 605 -0.80 20.38 -12.58
C ASP A 605 -0.73 21.89 -12.57
N TYR A 606 -1.41 22.49 -11.62
CA TYR A 606 -1.40 23.92 -11.38
C TYR A 606 -1.06 24.22 -9.93
N SER A 607 0.12 24.85 -9.70
CA SER A 607 0.52 25.28 -8.37
C SER A 607 0.22 26.76 -8.21
N PHE A 608 -0.35 27.14 -7.08
CA PHE A 608 -0.76 28.49 -6.75
C PHE A 608 -0.73 28.71 -5.24
N ASN A 609 -0.74 29.96 -4.83
CA ASN A 609 -0.87 30.31 -3.43
C ASN A 609 -2.33 30.58 -3.07
N LEU A 610 -2.82 29.95 -2.02
CA LEU A 610 -4.09 30.22 -1.39
C LEU A 610 -3.85 30.50 0.09
N TRP A 611 -4.37 31.61 0.63
CA TRP A 611 -4.07 32.07 2.01
C TRP A 611 -2.56 32.20 2.28
N GLU A 612 -1.80 32.69 1.29
CA GLU A 612 -0.33 32.80 1.34
C GLU A 612 0.42 31.47 1.52
N ARG A 613 -0.22 30.36 1.20
CA ARG A 613 0.32 29.01 1.33
C ARG A 613 0.32 28.28 0.00
N PRO A 614 1.23 27.33 -0.20
CA PRO A 614 1.32 26.59 -1.46
C PRO A 614 0.20 25.55 -1.60
N PHE A 615 -0.50 25.57 -2.70
CA PHE A 615 -1.46 24.57 -3.11
C PHE A 615 -1.14 24.08 -4.53
N THR A 616 -1.47 22.84 -4.80
CA THR A 616 -1.38 22.25 -6.13
C THR A 616 -2.67 21.53 -6.47
N LEU A 617 -3.26 21.89 -7.59
CA LEU A 617 -4.35 21.16 -8.22
C LEU A 617 -3.76 20.23 -9.27
N ASN A 618 -3.88 18.92 -9.03
CA ASN A 618 -3.56 17.90 -10.02
C ASN A 618 -4.86 17.44 -10.68
N SER A 619 -4.89 17.39 -12.00
CA SER A 619 -6.05 16.93 -12.77
C SER A 619 -5.58 16.00 -13.86
N GLU A 620 -6.22 14.84 -14.01
CA GLU A 620 -5.91 13.87 -15.06
C GLU A 620 -7.18 13.33 -15.69
N VAL A 621 -7.22 13.33 -17.01
CA VAL A 621 -8.22 12.63 -17.81
C VAL A 621 -7.56 11.41 -18.43
N PHE A 622 -8.22 10.28 -18.35
CA PHE A 622 -7.66 9.03 -18.87
C PHE A 622 -8.68 8.23 -19.66
N TYR A 623 -8.14 7.46 -20.61
CA TYR A 623 -8.86 6.44 -21.36
C TYR A 623 -7.99 5.20 -21.47
N LYS A 624 -8.59 4.03 -21.22
CA LYS A 624 -7.99 2.70 -21.40
C LYS A 624 -8.88 1.87 -22.31
N HIS A 625 -8.29 1.21 -23.28
CA HIS A 625 -8.95 0.19 -24.10
C HIS A 625 -8.26 -1.15 -23.87
N LEU A 626 -9.01 -2.17 -23.45
CA LEU A 626 -8.47 -3.47 -23.08
C LEU A 626 -8.93 -4.53 -24.06
N THR A 627 -8.01 -5.41 -24.45
CA THR A 627 -8.25 -6.56 -25.30
C THR A 627 -7.65 -7.82 -24.70
N ASP A 628 -8.08 -8.99 -25.17
CA ASP A 628 -7.70 -10.29 -24.61
C ASP A 628 -7.92 -10.35 -23.07
N VAL A 629 -8.99 -9.71 -22.58
CA VAL A 629 -9.31 -9.68 -21.14
C VAL A 629 -9.72 -11.06 -20.69
N ASN A 630 -9.17 -11.49 -19.57
CA ASN A 630 -9.54 -12.72 -18.88
C ASN A 630 -10.61 -12.41 -17.82
N PRO A 631 -11.90 -12.69 -18.07
CA PRO A 631 -12.96 -12.38 -17.13
C PRO A 631 -12.81 -13.13 -15.82
N TYR A 632 -13.28 -12.53 -14.76
CA TYR A 632 -13.31 -13.14 -13.44
C TYR A 632 -14.64 -12.89 -12.73
N THR A 633 -14.98 -13.77 -11.82
CA THR A 633 -16.10 -13.59 -10.89
C THR A 633 -15.60 -13.36 -9.48
N LEU A 634 -16.38 -12.64 -8.68
CA LEU A 634 -16.15 -12.47 -7.25
C LEU A 634 -16.99 -13.50 -6.50
N GLU A 635 -16.32 -14.47 -5.91
CA GLU A 635 -16.96 -15.45 -5.05
C GLU A 635 -16.67 -15.07 -3.60
N ASN A 636 -17.64 -14.46 -2.95
CA ASN A 636 -17.45 -13.74 -1.71
C ASN A 636 -16.48 -12.55 -1.94
N VAL A 637 -15.24 -12.63 -1.53
CA VAL A 637 -14.18 -11.64 -1.79
C VAL A 637 -13.04 -12.23 -2.64
N ARG A 638 -13.19 -13.49 -3.06
CA ARG A 638 -12.17 -14.22 -3.81
C ARG A 638 -12.39 -14.06 -5.31
N LEU A 639 -11.31 -13.78 -6.02
CA LEU A 639 -11.31 -13.72 -7.49
C LEU A 639 -11.19 -15.12 -8.09
N ARG A 640 -12.10 -15.45 -9.00
CA ARG A 640 -12.08 -16.67 -9.80
C ARG A 640 -11.96 -16.30 -11.27
N TYR A 641 -10.80 -16.53 -11.85
CA TYR A 641 -10.58 -16.35 -13.29
C TYR A 641 -11.20 -17.49 -14.09
N ALA A 642 -11.60 -17.17 -15.30
CA ALA A 642 -12.15 -18.16 -16.22
C ALA A 642 -11.07 -18.86 -17.07
N ALA A 643 -9.83 -18.36 -17.07
CA ALA A 643 -8.73 -18.76 -17.96
C ALA A 643 -9.11 -18.66 -19.47
N LEU A 644 -9.89 -17.65 -19.80
CA LEU A 644 -10.38 -17.35 -21.13
C LEU A 644 -10.03 -15.89 -21.48
N ASN A 645 -9.57 -15.66 -22.72
CA ASN A 645 -9.33 -14.30 -23.20
C ASN A 645 -10.46 -13.86 -24.14
N ASN A 646 -11.70 -13.96 -23.67
CA ASN A 646 -12.93 -13.81 -24.46
C ASN A 646 -13.65 -12.49 -24.22
N ALA A 647 -12.99 -11.52 -23.60
CA ALA A 647 -13.61 -10.23 -23.36
C ALA A 647 -12.77 -9.06 -23.88
N VAL A 648 -13.46 -7.97 -24.19
CA VAL A 648 -12.91 -6.65 -24.42
C VAL A 648 -13.47 -5.69 -23.39
N ALA A 649 -12.71 -4.68 -22.97
CA ALA A 649 -13.16 -3.77 -21.96
C ALA A 649 -12.67 -2.34 -22.23
N TYR A 650 -13.25 -1.37 -21.55
CA TYR A 650 -12.75 -0.01 -21.53
C TYR A 650 -12.87 0.60 -20.14
N ALA A 651 -12.04 1.61 -19.90
CA ALA A 651 -12.16 2.46 -18.71
C ALA A 651 -11.83 3.90 -19.08
N TYR A 652 -12.62 4.85 -18.61
CA TYR A 652 -12.30 6.27 -18.73
C TYR A 652 -12.74 7.05 -17.51
N GLY A 653 -12.12 8.18 -17.28
CA GLY A 653 -12.46 8.99 -16.12
C GLY A 653 -11.69 10.28 -15.99
N LEU A 654 -11.97 10.95 -14.89
CA LEU A 654 -11.36 12.19 -14.44
C LEU A 654 -10.92 12.04 -12.99
N ASP A 655 -9.67 12.31 -12.74
CA ASP A 655 -9.08 12.36 -11.40
C ASP A 655 -8.66 13.79 -11.07
N MET A 656 -9.05 14.30 -9.90
CA MET A 656 -8.68 15.61 -9.40
C MET A 656 -8.21 15.52 -7.94
N ARG A 657 -7.12 16.20 -7.62
CA ARG A 657 -6.63 16.32 -6.24
C ARG A 657 -6.17 17.76 -5.99
N LEU A 658 -6.75 18.37 -4.99
CA LEU A 658 -6.29 19.64 -4.43
C LEU A 658 -5.48 19.35 -3.18
N ALA A 659 -4.16 19.47 -3.27
CA ALA A 659 -3.22 19.24 -2.17
C ALA A 659 -2.56 20.55 -1.77
N GLY A 660 -2.28 20.74 -0.51
CA GLY A 660 -1.58 21.93 -0.02
C GLY A 660 -1.55 22.05 1.49
N GLU A 661 -1.01 23.16 1.96
CA GLU A 661 -0.89 23.48 3.36
C GLU A 661 -2.17 24.19 3.87
N PHE A 662 -3.15 23.40 4.34
CA PHE A 662 -4.32 23.94 5.03
C PHE A 662 -3.94 24.56 6.38
N VAL A 663 -2.94 24.02 7.04
CA VAL A 663 -2.21 24.62 8.16
C VAL A 663 -0.71 24.65 7.79
N PRO A 664 0.07 25.69 8.20
CA PRO A 664 1.46 25.82 7.79
C PRO A 664 2.32 24.61 8.12
N GLY A 665 3.05 24.08 7.14
CA GLY A 665 4.06 23.03 7.30
C GLY A 665 3.55 21.60 7.20
N THR A 666 2.25 21.40 6.89
CA THR A 666 1.67 20.05 6.69
C THR A 666 0.89 19.98 5.39
N GLU A 667 0.98 18.86 4.70
CA GLU A 667 0.26 18.63 3.44
C GLU A 667 -1.00 17.82 3.70
N SER A 668 -2.13 18.36 3.31
CA SER A 668 -3.44 17.71 3.33
C SER A 668 -4.07 17.82 1.94
N TRP A 669 -5.08 16.99 1.63
CA TRP A 669 -5.75 17.08 0.33
C TRP A 669 -7.22 16.69 0.36
N VAL A 670 -7.89 17.17 -0.66
CA VAL A 670 -9.22 16.72 -1.07
C VAL A 670 -9.10 16.12 -2.47
N SER A 671 -9.70 14.98 -2.69
CA SER A 671 -9.68 14.27 -3.95
C SER A 671 -11.08 13.99 -4.48
N PHE A 672 -11.21 14.01 -5.80
CA PHE A 672 -12.41 13.65 -6.53
C PHE A 672 -12.01 12.76 -7.70
N GLY A 673 -12.73 11.65 -7.88
CA GLY A 673 -12.57 10.76 -9.01
C GLY A 673 -13.90 10.41 -9.65
N TYR A 674 -13.92 10.35 -10.96
CA TYR A 674 -15.00 9.77 -11.76
C TYR A 674 -14.42 8.67 -12.64
N LEU A 675 -15.05 7.50 -12.60
CA LEU A 675 -14.64 6.32 -13.37
C LEU A 675 -15.88 5.68 -14.02
N LYS A 676 -15.74 5.30 -15.29
CA LYS A 676 -16.63 4.34 -15.94
C LYS A 676 -15.79 3.23 -16.53
N THR A 677 -16.10 1.97 -16.17
CA THR A 677 -15.47 0.80 -16.77
C THR A 677 -16.49 -0.29 -17.04
N GLU A 678 -16.47 -0.83 -18.24
CA GLU A 678 -17.38 -1.88 -18.71
C GLU A 678 -16.60 -2.92 -19.51
N GLU A 679 -17.10 -4.13 -19.54
CA GLU A 679 -16.56 -5.24 -20.33
C GLU A 679 -17.63 -5.93 -21.15
N ASN A 680 -17.24 -6.45 -22.30
CA ASN A 680 -18.07 -7.22 -23.20
C ASN A 680 -17.50 -8.63 -23.31
N ILE A 681 -18.18 -9.61 -22.74
CA ILE A 681 -17.79 -11.00 -22.70
C ILE A 681 -18.54 -11.74 -23.82
N ASP A 682 -17.82 -12.46 -24.67
CA ASP A 682 -18.37 -13.25 -25.78
C ASP A 682 -19.25 -12.41 -26.73
N ASP A 683 -18.97 -11.15 -26.93
CA ASP A 683 -19.74 -10.22 -27.77
C ASP A 683 -21.22 -10.06 -27.42
N ARG A 684 -21.57 -10.30 -26.13
CA ARG A 684 -22.96 -10.23 -25.62
C ARG A 684 -23.42 -8.80 -25.31
N GLY A 685 -22.55 -7.81 -25.45
CA GLY A 685 -22.78 -6.42 -25.07
C GLY A 685 -22.02 -6.02 -23.80
N PHE A 686 -21.96 -4.71 -23.53
CA PHE A 686 -21.20 -4.18 -22.40
C PHE A 686 -21.99 -4.24 -21.10
N ILE A 687 -21.35 -4.76 -20.05
CA ILE A 687 -21.80 -4.79 -18.66
C ILE A 687 -20.76 -4.14 -17.76
N PHE A 688 -21.13 -3.80 -16.52
CA PHE A 688 -20.19 -3.23 -15.56
C PHE A 688 -19.10 -4.22 -15.21
N ARG A 689 -17.83 -3.78 -15.26
CA ARG A 689 -16.72 -4.56 -14.67
C ARG A 689 -16.85 -4.58 -13.15
N PRO A 690 -16.39 -5.64 -12.46
CA PRO A 690 -16.43 -5.72 -11.00
C PRO A 690 -15.77 -4.54 -10.26
N THR A 691 -14.88 -3.81 -10.92
CA THR A 691 -14.16 -2.62 -10.39
C THR A 691 -14.81 -1.29 -10.75
N ASP A 692 -16.02 -1.29 -11.37
CA ASP A 692 -16.70 -0.06 -11.79
C ASP A 692 -17.25 0.74 -10.60
N GLN A 693 -16.47 1.64 -10.06
CA GLN A 693 -16.83 2.54 -8.97
C GLN A 693 -16.93 3.97 -9.48
N ARG A 694 -18.17 4.47 -9.69
CA ARG A 694 -18.46 5.68 -10.49
C ARG A 694 -17.90 6.96 -9.90
N LEU A 695 -18.17 7.22 -8.64
CA LEU A 695 -17.77 8.44 -7.97
C LEU A 695 -16.98 8.10 -6.72
N LYS A 696 -15.96 8.89 -6.51
CA LYS A 696 -15.12 8.83 -5.32
C LYS A 696 -14.83 10.23 -4.81
N PHE A 697 -14.95 10.40 -3.50
CA PHE A 697 -14.46 11.55 -2.77
C PHE A 697 -13.55 11.08 -1.65
N GLY A 698 -12.42 11.73 -1.52
CA GLY A 698 -11.47 11.47 -0.43
C GLY A 698 -11.03 12.77 0.22
N VAL A 699 -10.88 12.76 1.53
CA VAL A 699 -10.25 13.82 2.31
C VAL A 699 -9.21 13.20 3.20
N LEU A 700 -7.97 13.62 3.04
CA LEU A 700 -6.90 13.33 3.98
C LEU A 700 -6.47 14.64 4.62
N PHE A 701 -6.73 14.78 5.89
CA PHE A 701 -6.33 15.92 6.67
C PHE A 701 -5.40 15.44 7.79
N GLN A 702 -4.17 15.94 7.78
CA GLN A 702 -3.16 15.62 8.77
C GLN A 702 -2.52 16.92 9.21
N ASP A 703 -2.84 17.37 10.41
CA ASP A 703 -2.45 18.68 10.82
C ASP A 703 -2.33 18.83 12.34
N TYR A 704 -1.83 19.95 12.78
CA TYR A 704 -1.77 20.31 14.19
C TYR A 704 -2.76 21.45 14.49
N VAL A 705 -3.17 21.54 15.76
CA VAL A 705 -4.03 22.64 16.20
C VAL A 705 -3.16 23.88 16.40
N PRO A 706 -3.35 24.98 15.64
CA PRO A 706 -2.44 26.13 15.66
C PRO A 706 -2.25 26.76 17.05
N VAL A 707 -3.28 26.72 17.92
CA VAL A 707 -3.20 27.23 19.30
C VAL A 707 -2.42 26.28 20.22
N MET A 708 -2.33 24.99 19.84
CA MET A 708 -1.67 23.94 20.62
C MET A 708 -0.91 23.01 19.64
N PRO A 709 0.28 23.41 19.18
CA PRO A 709 1.01 22.71 18.11
C PRO A 709 1.38 21.25 18.44
N ASP A 710 1.50 20.91 19.73
CA ASP A 710 1.73 19.54 20.19
C ASP A 710 0.51 18.63 19.97
N LEU A 711 -0.69 19.20 19.80
CA LEU A 711 -1.91 18.47 19.54
C LEU A 711 -2.11 18.31 18.03
N LYS A 712 -2.04 17.08 17.55
CA LYS A 712 -2.18 16.74 16.14
C LYS A 712 -3.52 16.05 15.90
N MET A 713 -4.12 16.35 14.77
CA MET A 713 -5.38 15.78 14.32
C MET A 713 -5.20 15.13 12.94
N TYR A 714 -5.79 13.98 12.81
CA TYR A 714 -5.76 13.19 11.57
C TYR A 714 -7.19 12.80 11.21
N LEU A 715 -7.60 13.14 10.01
CA LEU A 715 -8.93 12.80 9.51
C LEU A 715 -8.77 12.16 8.13
N ASN A 716 -9.29 10.95 8.01
CA ASN A 716 -9.41 10.27 6.73
C ASN A 716 -10.89 10.05 6.44
N MET A 717 -11.39 10.62 5.35
CA MET A 717 -12.77 10.42 4.90
C MET A 717 -12.78 9.88 3.49
N VAL A 718 -13.60 8.88 3.26
CA VAL A 718 -13.80 8.27 1.95
C VAL A 718 -15.29 8.06 1.70
N TYR A 719 -15.74 8.49 0.55
CA TYR A 719 -17.04 8.17 -0.03
C TYR A 719 -16.84 7.56 -1.40
N ASN A 720 -17.35 6.38 -1.62
CA ASN A 720 -17.32 5.70 -2.90
C ASN A 720 -18.72 5.20 -3.24
N THR A 721 -19.15 5.39 -4.48
CA THR A 721 -20.39 4.74 -4.95
C THR A 721 -20.24 3.22 -4.95
N GLY A 722 -21.34 2.50 -4.80
CA GLY A 722 -21.35 1.05 -4.71
C GLY A 722 -20.71 0.36 -5.91
N LEU A 723 -19.87 -0.65 -5.64
CA LEU A 723 -19.30 -1.54 -6.66
C LEU A 723 -20.39 -2.46 -7.23
N PRO A 724 -20.27 -2.92 -8.49
CA PRO A 724 -20.99 -4.09 -8.96
C PRO A 724 -20.62 -5.30 -8.11
N GLY A 725 -21.57 -6.21 -7.88
CA GLY A 725 -21.35 -7.37 -7.00
C GLY A 725 -22.59 -7.71 -6.20
N GLY A 726 -23.69 -7.08 -6.52
CA GLY A 726 -25.01 -7.42 -5.96
C GLY A 726 -25.62 -8.67 -6.58
N SER A 727 -24.85 -9.47 -7.32
CA SER A 727 -25.28 -10.75 -7.93
C SER A 727 -24.68 -11.94 -7.20
N PRO A 728 -25.36 -13.09 -7.19
CA PRO A 728 -24.77 -14.33 -6.75
C PRO A 728 -23.54 -14.72 -7.58
N SER A 729 -22.54 -15.31 -6.96
CA SER A 729 -21.27 -15.67 -7.62
C SER A 729 -21.41 -16.70 -8.75
N TYR A 730 -22.46 -17.50 -8.71
CA TYR A 730 -22.78 -18.53 -9.72
C TYR A 730 -23.70 -18.04 -10.82
N ALA A 731 -24.25 -16.83 -10.71
CA ALA A 731 -25.15 -16.26 -11.70
C ALA A 731 -24.40 -15.75 -12.93
N ASP A 732 -25.06 -15.72 -14.07
CA ASP A 732 -24.54 -15.03 -15.25
C ASP A 732 -24.43 -13.53 -14.92
N PRO A 733 -23.25 -12.92 -15.07
CA PRO A 733 -23.10 -11.50 -14.76
C PRO A 733 -24.01 -10.59 -15.60
N TYR A 734 -24.52 -11.05 -16.75
CA TYR A 734 -25.49 -10.30 -17.56
C TYR A 734 -26.88 -10.21 -16.94
N ASP A 735 -27.28 -11.20 -16.14
CA ASP A 735 -28.62 -11.25 -15.53
C ASP A 735 -28.70 -10.40 -14.26
N PHE A 736 -27.56 -10.15 -13.61
CA PHE A 736 -27.49 -9.49 -12.31
C PHE A 736 -26.51 -8.31 -12.30
N GLN A 737 -26.93 -7.17 -12.80
CA GLN A 737 -26.15 -5.93 -12.85
C GLN A 737 -26.44 -5.00 -11.67
N THR A 738 -26.68 -5.55 -10.47
CA THR A 738 -26.95 -4.77 -9.25
C THR A 738 -25.67 -4.31 -8.60
N ARG A 739 -25.77 -3.24 -7.80
CA ARG A 739 -24.65 -2.68 -7.06
C ARG A 739 -24.81 -2.85 -5.56
N LEU A 740 -23.69 -2.96 -4.88
CA LEU A 740 -23.64 -2.85 -3.43
C LEU A 740 -24.02 -1.42 -3.00
N PRO A 741 -24.44 -1.21 -1.74
CA PRO A 741 -24.60 0.11 -1.16
C PRO A 741 -23.31 0.94 -1.25
N ASP A 742 -23.46 2.27 -1.24
CA ASP A 742 -22.33 3.19 -1.24
C ASP A 742 -21.48 3.02 0.02
N TYR A 743 -20.17 2.97 -0.19
CA TYR A 743 -19.18 2.92 0.90
C TYR A 743 -18.93 4.30 1.46
N LYS A 744 -19.09 4.47 2.77
CA LYS A 744 -18.91 5.73 3.48
C LYS A 744 -18.14 5.49 4.76
N ARG A 745 -17.00 6.16 4.92
CA ARG A 745 -16.17 6.00 6.10
C ARG A 745 -15.49 7.30 6.49
N ALA A 746 -15.39 7.53 7.78
CA ALA A 746 -14.58 8.57 8.37
C ALA A 746 -13.82 8.01 9.58
N ASP A 747 -12.50 8.17 9.59
CA ASP A 747 -11.62 7.79 10.69
C ASP A 747 -10.96 9.05 11.24
N LEU A 748 -10.95 9.20 12.56
CA LEU A 748 -10.36 10.33 13.28
C LEU A 748 -9.27 9.85 14.22
N GLY A 749 -8.12 10.50 14.17
CA GLY A 749 -7.07 10.36 15.16
C GLY A 749 -6.72 11.68 15.81
N ILE A 750 -6.44 11.64 17.10
CA ILE A 750 -5.91 12.76 17.85
C ILE A 750 -4.68 12.27 18.59
N SER A 751 -3.55 12.92 18.42
CA SER A 751 -2.33 12.60 19.15
C SER A 751 -1.74 13.82 19.82
N TYR A 752 -1.10 13.62 20.95
CA TYR A 752 -0.38 14.66 21.68
C TYR A 752 1.09 14.29 21.79
N ASP A 753 1.96 15.18 21.28
CA ASP A 753 3.39 15.00 21.35
C ASP A 753 3.90 15.48 22.74
N LEU A 754 4.30 14.53 23.57
CA LEU A 754 4.85 14.79 24.90
C LEU A 754 6.33 15.18 24.84
N VAL A 755 7.07 14.61 23.88
CA VAL A 755 8.48 14.86 23.60
C VAL A 755 8.69 15.05 22.11
N HIS A 756 9.44 16.07 21.71
CA HIS A 756 9.89 16.32 20.35
C HIS A 756 11.11 17.28 20.37
N ASP A 757 11.74 17.55 19.25
CA ASP A 757 12.99 18.34 19.16
C ASP A 757 12.94 19.68 19.92
N ASN A 758 11.80 20.39 19.89
CA ASN A 758 11.61 21.67 20.58
C ASN A 758 11.11 21.52 22.02
N LYS A 759 10.85 20.31 22.50
CA LYS A 759 10.30 20.00 23.82
C LYS A 759 10.92 18.70 24.34
N PRO A 760 12.17 18.77 24.82
CA PRO A 760 12.86 17.58 25.32
C PRO A 760 12.18 16.99 26.54
N GLY A 761 12.20 15.68 26.64
CA GLY A 761 11.63 14.94 27.76
C GLY A 761 12.31 15.22 29.08
N LYS A 762 11.56 15.08 30.17
CA LYS A 762 12.06 15.21 31.55
C LYS A 762 11.86 13.90 32.32
N GLY A 763 12.77 13.58 33.21
CA GLY A 763 12.70 12.38 34.04
C GLY A 763 12.76 11.11 33.20
N LEU A 764 11.76 10.25 33.30
CA LEU A 764 11.69 8.99 32.53
C LEU A 764 11.59 9.21 31.02
N LEU A 765 11.12 10.37 30.58
CA LEU A 765 10.96 10.71 29.16
C LEU A 765 12.24 11.31 28.54
N SER A 766 13.29 11.53 29.30
CA SER A 766 14.53 12.16 28.80
C SER A 766 15.33 11.29 27.82
N SER A 767 15.03 9.99 27.76
CA SER A 767 15.67 9.05 26.84
C SER A 767 15.04 9.01 25.45
N PHE A 768 13.90 9.67 25.27
CA PHE A 768 13.17 9.68 23.99
C PHE A 768 13.50 10.95 23.21
N LYS A 769 13.73 10.82 21.91
CA LYS A 769 13.77 11.94 20.95
C LYS A 769 12.36 12.43 20.64
N ASP A 770 11.44 11.50 20.49
CA ASP A 770 10.02 11.76 20.33
C ASP A 770 9.18 10.78 21.14
N PHE A 771 8.07 11.26 21.69
CA PHE A 771 7.09 10.43 22.39
C PHE A 771 5.70 11.03 22.25
N ALA A 772 4.80 10.25 21.68
CA ALA A 772 3.44 10.66 21.44
C ALA A 772 2.41 9.64 21.95
N VAL A 773 1.28 10.16 22.43
CA VAL A 773 0.10 9.37 22.83
C VAL A 773 -1.07 9.79 21.97
N GLY A 774 -1.76 8.84 21.39
CA GLY A 774 -2.90 9.10 20.50
C GLY A 774 -4.11 8.23 20.79
N VAL A 775 -5.27 8.75 20.45
CA VAL A 775 -6.55 8.04 20.40
C VAL A 775 -7.06 8.10 18.97
N GLU A 776 -7.45 6.96 18.46
CA GLU A 776 -8.04 6.85 17.13
C GLU A 776 -9.46 6.31 17.25
N ILE A 777 -10.36 6.85 16.45
CA ILE A 777 -11.75 6.41 16.33
C ILE A 777 -11.97 6.03 14.87
N PHE A 778 -12.12 4.75 14.63
CA PHE A 778 -12.40 4.25 13.29
C PHE A 778 -13.91 4.21 13.07
N ASN A 779 -14.35 4.56 11.86
CA ASN A 779 -15.75 4.61 11.47
C ASN A 779 -16.59 5.46 12.44
N ILE A 780 -16.26 6.75 12.58
CA ILE A 780 -16.86 7.67 13.57
C ILE A 780 -18.38 7.64 13.52
N PHE A 781 -18.93 7.58 12.30
CA PHE A 781 -20.39 7.66 12.07
C PHE A 781 -21.08 6.31 12.20
N ASP A 782 -20.34 5.25 12.50
CA ASP A 782 -20.84 3.88 12.66
C ASP A 782 -21.64 3.39 11.44
N VAL A 783 -21.17 3.73 10.24
CA VAL A 783 -21.81 3.35 8.99
C VAL A 783 -21.58 1.86 8.75
N GLN A 784 -22.63 1.13 8.52
CA GLN A 784 -22.58 -0.28 8.14
C GLN A 784 -22.23 -0.41 6.66
N ASN A 785 -20.93 -0.58 6.36
CA ASN A 785 -20.44 -0.76 5.00
C ASN A 785 -20.51 -2.23 4.59
N SER A 786 -21.21 -2.51 3.51
CA SER A 786 -21.30 -3.86 2.95
C SER A 786 -20.17 -4.12 1.95
N ILE A 787 -19.52 -5.28 2.10
CA ILE A 787 -18.50 -5.75 1.13
C ILE A 787 -19.04 -6.83 0.20
N THR A 788 -20.02 -7.63 0.66
CA THR A 788 -20.66 -8.70 -0.09
C THR A 788 -22.10 -8.86 0.35
N ASN A 789 -22.87 -9.60 -0.42
CA ASN A 789 -24.22 -9.99 -0.06
C ASN A 789 -24.32 -11.51 0.09
N THR A 790 -25.12 -11.96 1.04
CA THR A 790 -25.65 -13.31 1.10
C THR A 790 -27.01 -13.34 0.40
N PHE A 791 -27.18 -14.20 -0.60
CA PHE A 791 -28.43 -14.28 -1.33
C PHE A 791 -29.29 -15.41 -0.79
N VAL A 792 -30.50 -15.10 -0.44
CA VAL A 792 -31.50 -16.08 0.01
C VAL A 792 -32.82 -15.88 -0.75
N ARG A 793 -33.57 -16.95 -0.92
CA ARG A 793 -34.87 -16.92 -1.57
C ARG A 793 -35.97 -17.29 -0.57
N ASP A 794 -36.99 -16.49 -0.50
CA ASP A 794 -38.18 -16.80 0.26
C ASP A 794 -38.92 -17.98 -0.42
N VAL A 795 -39.25 -18.94 0.38
CA VAL A 795 -39.86 -20.19 -0.10
C VAL A 795 -41.23 -19.99 -0.68
N TYR A 796 -42.04 -19.14 -0.06
CA TYR A 796 -43.44 -18.93 -0.45
C TYR A 796 -43.56 -17.88 -1.55
N THR A 797 -42.98 -16.72 -1.32
CA THR A 797 -43.11 -15.60 -2.25
C THR A 797 -42.21 -15.75 -3.48
N LYS A 798 -41.19 -16.63 -3.41
CA LYS A 798 -40.18 -16.81 -4.42
C LYS A 798 -39.31 -15.54 -4.64
N VAL A 799 -39.44 -14.56 -3.79
CA VAL A 799 -38.63 -13.33 -3.81
C VAL A 799 -37.20 -13.64 -3.36
N GLN A 800 -36.26 -13.13 -4.09
CA GLN A 800 -34.86 -13.22 -3.74
C GLN A 800 -34.42 -11.98 -2.95
N TYR A 801 -33.78 -12.21 -1.84
CA TYR A 801 -33.21 -11.16 -0.97
C TYR A 801 -31.68 -11.17 -1.04
N ALA A 802 -31.10 -9.99 -1.15
CA ALA A 802 -29.67 -9.76 -1.01
C ALA A 802 -29.41 -9.20 0.39
N ILE A 803 -28.83 -9.99 1.26
CA ILE A 803 -28.59 -9.65 2.66
C ILE A 803 -27.13 -9.17 2.80
N PRO A 804 -26.90 -7.91 3.19
CA PRO A 804 -25.57 -7.35 3.23
C PRO A 804 -24.72 -7.95 4.36
N ASN A 805 -23.45 -8.21 4.08
CA ASN A 805 -22.43 -8.58 5.05
C ASN A 805 -21.60 -7.35 5.39
N TYR A 806 -21.65 -6.92 6.65
CA TYR A 806 -20.94 -5.75 7.14
C TYR A 806 -19.58 -6.11 7.72
N LEU A 807 -18.60 -5.20 7.63
CA LEU A 807 -17.24 -5.46 8.09
C LEU A 807 -16.97 -4.96 9.50
N THR A 808 -16.91 -3.64 9.64
CA THR A 808 -16.38 -3.04 10.88
C THR A 808 -17.29 -1.95 11.40
N PRO A 809 -17.72 -2.05 12.68
CA PRO A 809 -18.41 -1.00 13.38
C PRO A 809 -17.45 0.11 13.81
N ARG A 810 -17.93 1.05 14.62
CA ARG A 810 -17.07 2.05 15.26
C ARG A 810 -16.15 1.41 16.31
N ILE A 811 -14.85 1.70 16.23
CA ILE A 811 -13.83 1.13 17.10
C ILE A 811 -12.92 2.23 17.65
N PHE A 812 -12.58 2.12 18.92
CA PHE A 812 -11.60 2.98 19.59
C PHE A 812 -10.26 2.25 19.68
N ASN A 813 -9.21 2.95 19.30
CA ASN A 813 -7.84 2.47 19.37
C ASN A 813 -6.97 3.45 20.16
N LEU A 814 -6.09 2.92 20.99
CA LEU A 814 -5.06 3.70 21.69
C LEU A 814 -3.74 3.45 21.00
N LYS A 815 -2.96 4.51 20.76
CA LYS A 815 -1.66 4.45 20.10
C LYS A 815 -0.59 5.13 20.93
N LEU A 816 0.56 4.49 21.05
CA LEU A 816 1.78 5.02 21.65
C LEU A 816 2.89 4.95 20.60
N SER A 817 3.61 6.04 20.41
CA SER A 817 4.77 6.09 19.52
C SER A 817 5.94 6.67 20.29
N ALA A 818 7.10 6.03 20.21
CA ALA A 818 8.33 6.44 20.87
C ALA A 818 9.53 6.31 19.92
N GLY A 819 10.36 7.33 19.83
CA GLY A 819 11.63 7.32 19.11
C GLY A 819 12.82 7.60 20.04
N PHE A 820 13.96 6.97 19.76
CA PHE A 820 15.20 7.04 20.56
C PHE A 820 16.36 7.57 19.75
#